data_067ebf39ec967b4fb3b3a9f90d1395dd
#
_entry.id   067ebf39ec967b4fb3b3a9f90d1395dd
#
_cell.length_a   1.000
_cell.length_b   1.000
_cell.length_c   1.000
_cell.angle_alpha   90.00
_cell.angle_beta   90.00
_cell.angle_gamma   90.00
#
_symmetry.space_group_name_H-M   'P 1'
#
loop_
_entity.id
_entity.type
_entity.pdbx_description
1 polymer ?
#
loop_
_entity_poly.entity_id
_entity_poly.type
_entity_poly.pdbx_seq_one_letter_code
_entity_poly.pdbx_strand_id
1 'polypeptide(L)'
;MLRSFQRSHIAFAHDIIMAAISFPLALYLRVGDGVVYYAPHNILFSAGIFTLIAAVSFWYFGLYRGIWRYASLNDVIRIAKAVSVAVAVLFLVLFLTTRLDWMPRSAPIIQWFLLMALLGGSRLTYRIAKDKSTARALVRQGTSRLPVLLIGAGDEAEAFIRETERSADTPFKVVGIVSLTQGRVGRNMHGVDVLATVDQLEDVIQKLQKGRHGLPRRLVLSGDALRHEDNAKWVEIADRYGMTLARLPKLGDLREGLADPMQIRPVAIEDLLGRPQARLDRDRVREMIAGKRVLVTGAGGSIGSELVRQIASYGPNSLTLLDAGEFQLYAIDMEMAEKYPDLPRDSILGDVRDQTRIGQVFARYKPEIVFHAAAYKHVPLVEHNPNEGILTNTLGTRNVAEACRAAGVATMVLISTDKAVNPANVMGASKRLAECYCQALETLPLEQRGSTRFVTVRFGNVLGSTGSVVPLFKRQLEAGGPLTVTHEGITRYFMTIAEAVELVLQSAELGRHGVTEGGKIFVLDMGRPVKIVDLARQMILLSGLQPDKDVEIKVTGLRPGEKLYEELFHDSEPPVPTETDGVLLAAPRVVDYSLIKQVFDALEDSATNRDTTKTLELISQLVPEFQPPEIGVKSIFADNKGSETETAS
;
A
#
# COMPACT_ATOMS: atom_id res chain seq x y z
N MET A 1 -36.68 -20.43 -8.11
CA MET A 1 -36.58 -21.91 -8.24
C MET A 1 -37.28 -22.50 -9.47
N LEU A 2 -38.53 -22.17 -9.79
CA LEU A 2 -39.30 -22.74 -10.91
C LEU A 2 -38.71 -22.50 -12.33
N ARG A 3 -38.05 -21.37 -12.61
CA ARG A 3 -37.41 -21.09 -13.92
C ARG A 3 -36.08 -21.83 -14.17
N SER A 4 -35.38 -22.28 -13.14
CA SER A 4 -34.15 -23.09 -13.30
C SER A 4 -34.47 -24.56 -13.59
N PHE A 5 -35.55 -25.05 -13.07
CA PHE A 5 -36.04 -26.44 -13.32
C PHE A 5 -36.37 -26.68 -14.79
N GLN A 6 -37.03 -25.73 -15.46
CA GLN A 6 -37.39 -25.86 -16.89
C GLN A 6 -36.17 -25.92 -17.84
N ARG A 7 -35.09 -25.19 -17.54
CA ARG A 7 -33.88 -25.16 -18.40
C ARG A 7 -33.04 -26.43 -18.30
N SER A 8 -32.98 -27.05 -17.15
CA SER A 8 -32.29 -28.33 -16.93
C SER A 8 -32.95 -29.46 -17.71
N HIS A 9 -34.29 -29.48 -17.82
CA HIS A 9 -35.02 -30.49 -18.58
C HIS A 9 -34.83 -30.34 -20.10
N ILE A 10 -34.76 -29.11 -20.62
CA ILE A 10 -34.47 -28.84 -22.02
C ILE A 10 -33.06 -29.32 -22.39
N ALA A 11 -32.08 -29.05 -21.52
CA ALA A 11 -30.72 -29.53 -21.72
C ALA A 11 -30.63 -31.05 -21.71
N PHE A 12 -31.34 -31.70 -20.78
CA PHE A 12 -31.44 -33.17 -20.72
C PHE A 12 -32.05 -33.75 -22.01
N ALA A 13 -33.19 -33.21 -22.45
CA ALA A 13 -33.86 -33.67 -23.69
C ALA A 13 -32.96 -33.52 -24.92
N HIS A 14 -32.25 -32.38 -25.04
CA HIS A 14 -31.28 -32.16 -26.11
C HIS A 14 -30.17 -33.22 -26.10
N ASP A 15 -29.52 -33.46 -24.95
CA ASP A 15 -28.40 -34.40 -24.86
C ASP A 15 -28.84 -35.85 -25.11
N ILE A 16 -30.05 -36.22 -24.72
CA ILE A 16 -30.65 -37.52 -25.04
C ILE A 16 -30.93 -37.67 -26.54
N ILE A 17 -31.44 -36.62 -27.19
CA ILE A 17 -31.64 -36.62 -28.64
C ILE A 17 -30.29 -36.76 -29.38
N MET A 18 -29.26 -36.03 -28.94
CA MET A 18 -27.92 -36.14 -29.52
C MET A 18 -27.32 -37.54 -29.32
N ALA A 19 -27.55 -38.17 -28.18
CA ALA A 19 -27.13 -39.55 -27.93
C ALA A 19 -27.87 -40.53 -28.87
N ALA A 20 -29.18 -40.40 -29.02
CA ALA A 20 -30.00 -41.25 -29.90
C ALA A 20 -29.57 -41.19 -31.38
N ILE A 21 -29.25 -39.98 -31.86
CA ILE A 21 -28.80 -39.75 -33.24
C ILE A 21 -27.36 -40.20 -33.45
N SER A 22 -26.51 -40.14 -32.41
CA SER A 22 -25.06 -40.36 -32.53
C SER A 22 -24.70 -41.75 -33.05
N PHE A 23 -25.41 -42.79 -32.64
CA PHE A 23 -25.12 -44.17 -33.04
C PHE A 23 -25.46 -44.44 -34.54
N PRO A 24 -26.68 -44.17 -35.03
CA PRO A 24 -27.00 -44.31 -36.44
C PRO A 24 -26.11 -43.46 -37.34
N LEU A 25 -25.82 -42.23 -36.92
CA LEU A 25 -24.97 -41.31 -37.66
C LEU A 25 -23.51 -41.79 -37.73
N ALA A 26 -22.98 -42.33 -36.64
CA ALA A 26 -21.63 -42.90 -36.60
C ALA A 26 -21.52 -44.12 -37.52
N LEU A 27 -22.57 -44.96 -37.58
CA LEU A 27 -22.64 -46.09 -38.49
C LEU A 27 -22.68 -45.62 -39.95
N TYR A 28 -23.52 -44.63 -40.27
CA TYR A 28 -23.59 -44.04 -41.60
C TYR A 28 -22.25 -43.41 -42.03
N LEU A 29 -21.62 -42.65 -41.18
CA LEU A 29 -20.28 -42.05 -41.45
C LEU A 29 -19.22 -43.12 -41.73
N ARG A 30 -19.38 -44.33 -41.20
CA ARG A 30 -18.41 -45.42 -41.40
C ARG A 30 -18.69 -46.21 -42.67
N VAL A 31 -19.95 -46.47 -43.01
CA VAL A 31 -20.34 -47.40 -44.03
C VAL A 31 -20.93 -46.69 -45.26
N GLY A 32 -21.32 -45.43 -45.17
CA GLY A 32 -21.95 -44.65 -46.20
C GLY A 32 -23.32 -45.26 -46.59
N ASP A 33 -23.62 -45.26 -47.86
CA ASP A 33 -24.90 -45.81 -48.39
C ASP A 33 -25.06 -47.30 -48.13
N GLY A 34 -23.97 -48.01 -47.75
CA GLY A 34 -24.02 -49.41 -47.35
C GLY A 34 -24.83 -49.66 -46.07
N VAL A 35 -25.24 -48.62 -45.34
CA VAL A 35 -26.09 -48.72 -44.13
C VAL A 35 -27.46 -49.38 -44.47
N VAL A 36 -27.93 -49.33 -45.74
CA VAL A 36 -29.17 -49.95 -46.23
C VAL A 36 -29.13 -51.48 -46.13
N TYR A 37 -27.96 -52.11 -46.13
CA TYR A 37 -27.78 -53.53 -45.96
C TYR A 37 -27.83 -54.00 -44.50
N TYR A 38 -27.90 -53.09 -43.57
CA TYR A 38 -28.00 -53.39 -42.11
C TYR A 38 -29.51 -53.48 -41.75
N ALA A 39 -29.85 -54.51 -40.98
CA ALA A 39 -31.24 -54.69 -40.55
C ALA A 39 -31.70 -53.51 -39.67
N PRO A 40 -32.75 -52.76 -40.03
CA PRO A 40 -33.18 -51.55 -39.31
C PRO A 40 -33.47 -51.80 -37.82
N HIS A 41 -33.98 -53.00 -37.46
CA HIS A 41 -34.24 -53.32 -36.05
C HIS A 41 -32.98 -53.42 -35.22
N ASN A 42 -31.84 -53.89 -35.76
CA ASN A 42 -30.56 -53.91 -35.03
C ASN A 42 -30.02 -52.50 -34.76
N ILE A 43 -30.18 -51.60 -35.75
CA ILE A 43 -29.74 -50.18 -35.59
C ILE A 43 -30.63 -49.49 -34.56
N LEU A 44 -31.92 -49.59 -34.63
CA LEU A 44 -32.86 -48.97 -33.70
C LEU A 44 -32.75 -49.56 -32.31
N PHE A 45 -32.56 -50.85 -32.16
CA PHE A 45 -32.37 -51.51 -30.89
C PHE A 45 -31.07 -51.03 -30.21
N SER A 46 -29.98 -51.00 -30.95
CA SER A 46 -28.66 -50.53 -30.39
C SER A 46 -28.69 -49.03 -30.08
N ALA A 47 -29.34 -48.22 -30.91
CA ALA A 47 -29.53 -46.78 -30.61
C ALA A 47 -30.38 -46.56 -29.35
N GLY A 48 -31.44 -47.38 -29.15
CA GLY A 48 -32.27 -47.33 -27.96
C GLY A 48 -31.51 -47.71 -26.68
N ILE A 49 -30.76 -48.83 -26.74
CA ILE A 49 -29.90 -49.25 -25.63
C ILE A 49 -28.86 -48.17 -25.31
N PHE A 50 -28.19 -47.63 -26.34
CA PHE A 50 -27.22 -46.57 -26.13
C PHE A 50 -27.82 -45.32 -25.49
N THR A 51 -29.01 -44.92 -25.94
CA THR A 51 -29.70 -43.75 -25.37
C THR A 51 -30.00 -43.94 -23.88
N LEU A 52 -30.39 -45.16 -23.47
CA LEU A 52 -30.63 -45.49 -22.06
C LEU A 52 -29.32 -45.44 -21.26
N ILE A 53 -28.24 -46.06 -21.75
CA ILE A 53 -26.94 -46.06 -21.13
C ILE A 53 -26.41 -44.63 -21.02
N ALA A 54 -26.53 -43.83 -22.07
CA ALA A 54 -26.11 -42.42 -22.09
C ALA A 54 -26.91 -41.59 -21.08
N ALA A 55 -28.22 -41.79 -20.97
CA ALA A 55 -29.04 -41.08 -19.98
C ALA A 55 -28.56 -41.32 -18.54
N VAL A 56 -28.30 -42.58 -18.19
CA VAL A 56 -27.78 -42.95 -16.87
C VAL A 56 -26.38 -42.37 -16.63
N SER A 57 -25.48 -42.51 -17.62
CA SER A 57 -24.13 -41.97 -17.56
C SER A 57 -24.11 -40.44 -17.39
N PHE A 58 -24.90 -39.72 -18.19
CA PHE A 58 -24.97 -38.26 -18.14
C PHE A 58 -25.54 -37.75 -16.79
N TRP A 59 -26.50 -38.47 -16.25
CA TRP A 59 -27.06 -38.18 -14.93
C TRP A 59 -26.04 -38.42 -13.83
N TYR A 60 -25.31 -39.55 -13.87
CA TYR A 60 -24.29 -39.91 -12.88
C TYR A 60 -23.14 -38.89 -12.87
N PHE A 61 -22.61 -38.47 -14.02
CA PHE A 61 -21.56 -37.50 -14.14
C PHE A 61 -22.05 -36.05 -13.96
N GLY A 62 -23.33 -35.83 -13.71
CA GLY A 62 -23.88 -34.52 -13.32
C GLY A 62 -23.83 -33.47 -14.45
N LEU A 63 -24.00 -33.86 -15.74
CA LEU A 63 -23.94 -32.94 -16.86
C LEU A 63 -25.01 -31.81 -16.80
N TYR A 64 -26.03 -31.97 -15.98
CA TYR A 64 -27.14 -31.02 -15.81
C TYR A 64 -27.05 -30.12 -14.60
N ARG A 65 -25.97 -30.23 -13.80
CA ARG A 65 -25.74 -29.39 -12.63
C ARG A 65 -25.04 -28.07 -12.97
N GLY A 66 -24.50 -27.91 -14.20
CA GLY A 66 -23.80 -26.72 -14.69
C GLY A 66 -24.71 -25.77 -15.49
N ILE A 67 -24.36 -24.47 -15.46
CA ILE A 67 -25.03 -23.45 -16.30
C ILE A 67 -24.25 -23.36 -17.62
N TRP A 68 -24.86 -23.71 -18.75
CA TRP A 68 -24.23 -23.72 -20.08
C TRP A 68 -23.53 -22.41 -20.49
N ARG A 69 -23.92 -21.31 -19.86
CA ARG A 69 -23.30 -19.98 -20.08
C ARG A 69 -21.82 -19.90 -19.64
N TYR A 70 -21.42 -20.75 -18.70
CA TYR A 70 -20.08 -20.73 -18.11
C TYR A 70 -19.31 -22.04 -18.34
N ALA A 71 -19.55 -22.70 -19.53
CA ALA A 71 -18.84 -23.93 -19.85
C ALA A 71 -17.33 -23.78 -19.68
N SER A 72 -16.76 -24.52 -18.73
CA SER A 72 -15.37 -24.52 -18.35
C SER A 72 -14.63 -25.75 -18.89
N LEU A 73 -13.29 -25.76 -18.81
CA LEU A 73 -12.49 -26.96 -19.13
C LEU A 73 -12.95 -28.19 -18.32
N ASN A 74 -13.37 -27.96 -17.06
CA ASN A 74 -13.91 -29.03 -16.22
C ASN A 74 -15.20 -29.65 -16.77
N ASP A 75 -16.04 -28.87 -17.48
CA ASP A 75 -17.25 -29.39 -18.09
C ASP A 75 -16.94 -30.26 -19.32
N VAL A 76 -15.93 -29.86 -20.10
CA VAL A 76 -15.41 -30.68 -21.21
C VAL A 76 -14.89 -32.02 -20.71
N ILE A 77 -14.15 -32.03 -19.61
CA ILE A 77 -13.64 -33.24 -18.95
C ILE A 77 -14.79 -34.12 -18.43
N ARG A 78 -15.86 -33.53 -17.87
CA ARG A 78 -17.06 -34.29 -17.44
C ARG A 78 -17.78 -34.92 -18.62
N ILE A 79 -17.95 -34.19 -19.72
CA ILE A 79 -18.55 -34.72 -20.95
C ILE A 79 -17.69 -35.87 -21.47
N ALA A 80 -16.37 -35.70 -21.55
CA ALA A 80 -15.48 -36.75 -22.03
C ALA A 80 -15.58 -38.02 -21.18
N LYS A 81 -15.60 -37.92 -19.87
CA LYS A 81 -15.77 -39.05 -18.95
C LYS A 81 -17.13 -39.74 -19.16
N ALA A 82 -18.21 -38.96 -19.24
CA ALA A 82 -19.54 -39.51 -19.39
C ALA A 82 -19.73 -40.21 -20.74
N VAL A 83 -19.24 -39.63 -21.84
CA VAL A 83 -19.27 -40.22 -23.17
C VAL A 83 -18.41 -41.47 -23.23
N SER A 84 -17.21 -41.46 -22.67
CA SER A 84 -16.30 -42.61 -22.66
C SER A 84 -16.94 -43.82 -21.95
N VAL A 85 -17.54 -43.59 -20.78
CA VAL A 85 -18.22 -44.63 -20.02
C VAL A 85 -19.42 -45.16 -20.81
N ALA A 86 -20.25 -44.26 -21.37
CA ALA A 86 -21.44 -44.69 -22.14
C ALA A 86 -21.06 -45.53 -23.37
N VAL A 87 -20.06 -45.12 -24.13
CA VAL A 87 -19.63 -45.88 -25.33
C VAL A 87 -18.96 -47.20 -24.95
N ALA A 88 -18.16 -47.25 -23.87
CA ALA A 88 -17.54 -48.47 -23.38
C ALA A 88 -18.58 -49.49 -22.89
N VAL A 89 -19.59 -49.03 -22.17
CA VAL A 89 -20.70 -49.89 -21.72
C VAL A 89 -21.52 -50.41 -22.90
N LEU A 90 -21.83 -49.57 -23.91
CA LEU A 90 -22.49 -50.04 -25.14
C LEU A 90 -21.67 -51.12 -25.84
N PHE A 91 -20.38 -50.86 -26.03
CA PHE A 91 -19.46 -51.83 -26.66
C PHE A 91 -19.46 -53.17 -25.90
N LEU A 92 -19.39 -53.14 -24.56
CA LEU A 92 -19.46 -54.34 -23.75
C LEU A 92 -20.81 -55.09 -23.91
N VAL A 93 -21.92 -54.38 -23.89
CA VAL A 93 -23.27 -54.95 -24.06
C VAL A 93 -23.39 -55.61 -25.42
N LEU A 94 -23.00 -54.92 -26.50
CA LEU A 94 -23.06 -55.46 -27.86
C LEU A 94 -22.07 -56.63 -28.08
N PHE A 95 -20.92 -56.60 -27.43
CA PHE A 95 -19.97 -57.73 -27.46
C PHE A 95 -20.55 -58.97 -26.79
N LEU A 96 -21.19 -58.84 -25.65
CA LEU A 96 -21.79 -59.96 -24.90
C LEU A 96 -23.05 -60.51 -25.55
N THR A 97 -23.85 -59.67 -26.25
CA THR A 97 -25.11 -60.07 -26.82
C THR A 97 -25.02 -60.55 -28.28
N THR A 98 -24.20 -59.89 -29.11
CA THR A 98 -24.13 -60.14 -30.56
C THR A 98 -22.73 -60.45 -31.08
N ARG A 99 -21.72 -60.58 -30.18
CA ARG A 99 -20.28 -60.72 -30.51
C ARG A 99 -19.75 -59.71 -31.52
N LEU A 100 -20.50 -58.60 -31.73
CA LEU A 100 -20.20 -57.53 -32.70
C LEU A 100 -20.24 -58.02 -34.19
N ASP A 101 -20.90 -59.14 -34.51
CA ASP A 101 -20.83 -59.75 -35.83
C ASP A 101 -21.38 -58.85 -36.94
N TRP A 102 -22.31 -57.93 -36.61
CA TRP A 102 -22.95 -57.06 -37.61
C TRP A 102 -22.41 -55.63 -37.59
N MET A 103 -21.58 -55.20 -36.60
CA MET A 103 -21.15 -53.81 -36.40
C MET A 103 -19.65 -53.62 -36.74
N PRO A 104 -19.27 -52.62 -37.53
CA PRO A 104 -17.87 -52.29 -37.78
C PRO A 104 -17.13 -51.91 -36.50
N ARG A 105 -15.96 -52.49 -36.25
CA ARG A 105 -15.17 -52.27 -35.03
C ARG A 105 -14.75 -50.81 -34.78
N SER A 106 -14.73 -49.98 -35.85
CA SER A 106 -14.42 -48.53 -35.74
C SER A 106 -15.65 -47.67 -35.42
N ALA A 107 -16.87 -48.20 -35.50
CA ALA A 107 -18.10 -47.42 -35.26
C ALA A 107 -18.17 -46.81 -33.84
N PRO A 108 -17.79 -47.50 -32.74
CA PRO A 108 -17.75 -46.90 -31.39
C PRO A 108 -16.76 -45.74 -31.25
N ILE A 109 -15.62 -45.81 -31.94
CA ILE A 109 -14.63 -44.72 -31.93
C ILE A 109 -15.19 -43.48 -32.63
N ILE A 110 -15.79 -43.66 -33.80
CA ILE A 110 -16.47 -42.57 -34.55
C ILE A 110 -17.60 -41.98 -33.72
N GLN A 111 -18.39 -42.84 -33.06
CA GLN A 111 -19.48 -42.41 -32.18
C GLN A 111 -18.98 -41.57 -31.01
N TRP A 112 -17.84 -41.93 -30.41
CA TRP A 112 -17.24 -41.17 -29.32
C TRP A 112 -16.90 -39.75 -29.77
N PHE A 113 -16.17 -39.59 -30.88
CA PHE A 113 -15.81 -38.26 -31.41
C PHE A 113 -17.05 -37.47 -31.83
N LEU A 114 -18.01 -38.12 -32.49
CA LEU A 114 -19.23 -37.48 -32.93
C LEU A 114 -20.05 -36.97 -31.75
N LEU A 115 -20.25 -37.80 -30.73
CA LEU A 115 -21.02 -37.40 -29.55
C LEU A 115 -20.33 -36.31 -28.76
N MET A 116 -19.01 -36.35 -28.65
CA MET A 116 -18.22 -35.25 -28.08
C MET A 116 -18.44 -33.95 -28.85
N ALA A 117 -18.42 -33.98 -30.17
CA ALA A 117 -18.69 -32.82 -31.02
C ALA A 117 -20.12 -32.29 -30.88
N LEU A 118 -21.10 -33.16 -30.83
CA LEU A 118 -22.53 -32.81 -30.70
C LEU A 118 -22.83 -32.17 -29.33
N LEU A 119 -22.31 -32.75 -28.25
CA LEU A 119 -22.54 -32.23 -26.89
C LEU A 119 -21.67 -31.00 -26.57
N GLY A 120 -20.40 -30.99 -26.99
CA GLY A 120 -19.48 -29.88 -26.78
C GLY A 120 -19.78 -28.70 -27.72
N GLY A 121 -20.06 -28.99 -28.98
CA GLY A 121 -20.36 -27.97 -29.99
C GLY A 121 -21.63 -27.18 -29.68
N SER A 122 -22.70 -27.85 -29.28
CA SER A 122 -23.96 -27.20 -28.91
C SER A 122 -23.77 -26.25 -27.68
N ARG A 123 -22.95 -26.66 -26.72
CA ARG A 123 -22.62 -25.81 -25.55
C ARG A 123 -21.74 -24.64 -25.93
N LEU A 124 -20.77 -24.83 -26.81
CA LEU A 124 -19.90 -23.80 -27.32
C LEU A 124 -20.69 -22.77 -28.17
N THR A 125 -21.53 -23.21 -29.08
CA THR A 125 -22.39 -22.34 -29.91
C THR A 125 -23.39 -21.57 -29.06
N TYR A 126 -24.00 -22.20 -28.05
CA TYR A 126 -24.87 -21.51 -27.10
C TYR A 126 -24.12 -20.46 -26.29
N ARG A 127 -22.87 -20.73 -25.86
CA ARG A 127 -21.99 -19.78 -25.19
C ARG A 127 -21.67 -18.59 -26.10
N ILE A 128 -21.23 -18.85 -27.34
CA ILE A 128 -20.91 -17.80 -28.32
C ILE A 128 -22.14 -16.95 -28.64
N ALA A 129 -23.29 -17.58 -28.88
CA ALA A 129 -24.55 -16.88 -29.21
C ALA A 129 -25.10 -16.04 -28.02
N LYS A 130 -24.85 -16.50 -26.79
CA LYS A 130 -25.34 -15.81 -25.58
C LYS A 130 -24.30 -14.89 -24.94
N ASP A 131 -23.07 -14.96 -25.39
CA ASP A 131 -22.02 -14.02 -25.00
C ASP A 131 -22.30 -12.70 -25.72
N LYS A 132 -23.02 -11.82 -24.98
CA LYS A 132 -23.46 -10.51 -25.48
C LYS A 132 -22.28 -9.59 -25.84
N SER A 133 -21.04 -9.97 -25.50
CA SER A 133 -19.84 -9.21 -25.84
C SER A 133 -19.57 -9.26 -27.35
N THR A 134 -19.69 -10.41 -27.97
CA THR A 134 -19.42 -10.60 -29.41
C THR A 134 -20.52 -9.99 -30.30
N ALA A 135 -21.81 -10.16 -29.92
CA ALA A 135 -22.92 -9.57 -30.66
C ALA A 135 -23.04 -8.05 -30.50
N ARG A 136 -22.64 -7.51 -29.32
CA ARG A 136 -22.63 -6.07 -29.07
C ARG A 136 -21.42 -5.36 -29.64
N ALA A 137 -20.28 -6.04 -29.81
CA ALA A 137 -19.11 -5.47 -30.49
C ALA A 137 -19.41 -5.15 -31.97
N LEU A 138 -20.33 -5.86 -32.62
CA LEU A 138 -20.78 -5.60 -33.99
C LEU A 138 -21.86 -4.52 -34.09
N VAL A 139 -22.60 -4.22 -33.01
CA VAL A 139 -23.75 -3.29 -33.05
C VAL A 139 -23.45 -1.94 -32.37
N ARG A 140 -22.38 -1.81 -31.56
CA ARG A 140 -22.09 -0.60 -30.80
C ARG A 140 -20.89 0.18 -31.33
N GLN A 141 -21.05 0.83 -32.44
CA GLN A 141 -20.28 2.01 -32.90
C GLN A 141 -20.86 3.30 -32.26
N GLY A 142 -20.96 3.43 -30.94
CA GLY A 142 -21.67 4.60 -30.40
C GLY A 142 -21.32 5.11 -29.03
N THR A 143 -20.58 4.39 -28.18
CA THR A 143 -20.10 4.94 -26.91
C THR A 143 -18.57 5.04 -26.96
N SER A 144 -18.06 6.25 -27.00
CA SER A 144 -16.63 6.57 -26.98
C SER A 144 -16.05 6.13 -25.63
N ARG A 145 -15.51 4.89 -25.57
CA ARG A 145 -14.73 4.44 -24.41
C ARG A 145 -13.41 5.18 -24.39
N LEU A 146 -12.98 5.62 -23.22
CA LEU A 146 -11.73 6.35 -23.03
C LEU A 146 -10.54 5.40 -23.30
N PRO A 147 -9.68 5.68 -24.30
CA PRO A 147 -8.51 4.86 -24.57
C PRO A 147 -7.49 5.02 -23.46
N VAL A 148 -7.04 3.91 -22.87
CA VAL A 148 -6.04 3.87 -21.78
C VAL A 148 -4.86 2.99 -22.17
N LEU A 149 -3.63 3.43 -21.85
CA LEU A 149 -2.40 2.66 -21.97
C LEU A 149 -1.97 2.19 -20.58
N LEU A 150 -1.74 0.89 -20.41
CA LEU A 150 -1.29 0.33 -19.14
C LEU A 150 0.24 0.28 -19.07
N ILE A 151 0.81 0.67 -17.93
CA ILE A 151 2.20 0.41 -17.60
C ILE A 151 2.26 -0.68 -16.53
N GLY A 152 3.01 -1.74 -16.82
CA GLY A 152 3.09 -2.95 -16.02
C GLY A 152 2.11 -4.02 -16.49
N ALA A 153 2.63 -5.25 -16.66
CA ALA A 153 1.88 -6.40 -17.16
C ALA A 153 1.67 -7.45 -16.05
N GLY A 154 1.47 -7.03 -14.79
CA GLY A 154 1.24 -7.89 -13.61
C GLY A 154 -0.21 -8.31 -13.44
N ASP A 155 -0.47 -8.98 -12.30
CA ASP A 155 -1.80 -9.53 -11.96
C ASP A 155 -2.89 -8.45 -11.83
N GLU A 156 -2.54 -7.24 -11.38
CA GLU A 156 -3.47 -6.10 -11.31
C GLU A 156 -3.92 -5.66 -12.70
N ALA A 157 -2.99 -5.59 -13.66
CA ALA A 157 -3.28 -5.28 -15.05
C ALA A 157 -4.17 -6.36 -15.68
N GLU A 158 -3.89 -7.65 -15.41
CA GLU A 158 -4.73 -8.75 -15.84
C GLU A 158 -6.15 -8.65 -15.29
N ALA A 159 -6.30 -8.40 -14.01
CA ALA A 159 -7.60 -8.25 -13.36
C ALA A 159 -8.40 -7.09 -13.97
N PHE A 160 -7.75 -5.96 -14.21
CA PHE A 160 -8.36 -4.78 -14.83
C PHE A 160 -8.80 -5.05 -16.27
N ILE A 161 -7.94 -5.65 -17.11
CA ILE A 161 -8.27 -5.99 -18.50
C ILE A 161 -9.45 -6.96 -18.56
N ARG A 162 -9.41 -8.02 -17.75
CA ARG A 162 -10.48 -9.01 -17.68
C ARG A 162 -11.82 -8.40 -17.29
N GLU A 163 -11.82 -7.44 -16.35
CA GLU A 163 -13.05 -6.76 -15.94
C GLU A 163 -13.53 -5.76 -16.99
N THR A 164 -12.62 -5.02 -17.66
CA THR A 164 -12.98 -4.12 -18.77
C THR A 164 -13.59 -4.87 -19.96
N GLU A 165 -13.23 -6.13 -20.18
CA GLU A 165 -13.83 -6.96 -21.23
C GLU A 165 -15.15 -7.58 -20.80
N ARG A 166 -15.31 -7.97 -19.53
CA ARG A 166 -16.54 -8.59 -19.01
C ARG A 166 -17.69 -7.60 -18.87
N SER A 167 -17.40 -6.37 -18.46
CA SER A 167 -18.42 -5.35 -18.23
C SER A 167 -18.68 -4.54 -19.49
N ALA A 168 -19.91 -4.60 -20.01
CA ALA A 168 -20.31 -3.83 -21.19
C ALA A 168 -20.38 -2.30 -20.93
N ASP A 169 -20.50 -1.90 -19.66
CA ASP A 169 -20.71 -0.50 -19.23
C ASP A 169 -19.39 0.17 -18.76
N THR A 170 -18.23 -0.44 -19.01
CA THR A 170 -16.94 0.15 -18.65
C THR A 170 -16.65 1.39 -19.49
N PRO A 171 -16.24 2.49 -18.85
CA PRO A 171 -15.87 3.71 -19.56
C PRO A 171 -14.48 3.62 -20.24
N PHE A 172 -13.70 2.56 -19.99
CA PHE A 172 -12.32 2.42 -20.44
C PHE A 172 -12.15 1.38 -21.55
N LYS A 173 -11.17 1.64 -22.44
CA LYS A 173 -10.68 0.69 -23.44
C LYS A 173 -9.17 0.62 -23.36
N VAL A 174 -8.63 -0.54 -22.98
CA VAL A 174 -7.18 -0.75 -22.98
C VAL A 174 -6.70 -0.88 -24.42
N VAL A 175 -5.79 0.01 -24.86
CA VAL A 175 -5.27 0.06 -26.23
C VAL A 175 -3.91 -0.62 -26.37
N GLY A 176 -3.26 -0.96 -25.26
CA GLY A 176 -1.98 -1.65 -25.22
C GLY A 176 -1.43 -1.72 -23.80
N ILE A 177 -0.39 -2.51 -23.64
CA ILE A 177 0.36 -2.68 -22.39
C ILE A 177 1.82 -2.37 -22.68
N VAL A 178 2.48 -1.64 -21.78
CA VAL A 178 3.93 -1.44 -21.78
C VAL A 178 4.49 -2.19 -20.56
N SER A 179 5.42 -3.10 -20.79
CA SER A 179 5.98 -3.98 -19.76
C SER A 179 7.19 -3.35 -19.08
N LEU A 180 7.42 -3.68 -17.80
CA LEU A 180 8.65 -3.31 -17.08
C LEU A 180 9.84 -4.21 -17.48
N THR A 181 9.57 -5.36 -18.11
CA THR A 181 10.58 -6.35 -18.47
C THR A 181 10.43 -6.83 -19.91
N GLN A 182 11.55 -7.11 -20.59
CA GLN A 182 11.59 -7.57 -21.97
C GLN A 182 10.87 -8.92 -22.18
N GLY A 183 10.87 -9.81 -21.20
CA GLY A 183 10.34 -11.17 -21.34
C GLY A 183 8.82 -11.28 -21.59
N ARG A 184 8.08 -10.18 -21.49
CA ARG A 184 6.63 -10.13 -21.75
C ARG A 184 6.25 -9.40 -23.04
N VAL A 185 7.19 -8.73 -23.70
CA VAL A 185 6.97 -8.01 -24.96
C VAL A 185 6.54 -8.97 -26.07
N GLY A 186 5.57 -8.56 -26.88
CA GLY A 186 4.98 -9.38 -27.96
C GLY A 186 3.97 -10.45 -27.50
N ARG A 187 3.71 -10.59 -26.20
CA ARG A 187 2.65 -11.46 -25.68
C ARG A 187 1.30 -10.75 -25.71
N ASN A 188 0.24 -11.54 -25.69
CA ASN A 188 -1.14 -11.07 -25.63
C ASN A 188 -1.76 -11.43 -24.27
N MET A 189 -2.39 -10.47 -23.62
CA MET A 189 -3.08 -10.62 -22.34
C MET A 189 -4.57 -10.30 -22.52
N HIS A 190 -5.43 -11.32 -22.53
CA HIS A 190 -6.88 -11.17 -22.74
C HIS A 190 -7.25 -10.29 -23.95
N GLY A 191 -6.59 -10.49 -25.10
CA GLY A 191 -6.86 -9.71 -26.31
C GLY A 191 -6.10 -8.40 -26.44
N VAL A 192 -5.33 -7.97 -25.41
CA VAL A 192 -4.51 -6.77 -25.43
C VAL A 192 -3.03 -7.12 -25.58
N ASP A 193 -2.35 -6.50 -26.52
CA ASP A 193 -0.94 -6.77 -26.83
C ASP A 193 0.00 -6.02 -25.89
N VAL A 194 1.08 -6.68 -25.46
CA VAL A 194 2.24 -6.06 -24.79
C VAL A 194 3.16 -5.50 -25.88
N LEU A 195 3.09 -4.17 -26.04
CA LEU A 195 3.65 -3.48 -27.21
C LEU A 195 5.18 -3.30 -27.14
N ALA A 196 5.70 -2.96 -25.96
CA ALA A 196 7.13 -2.68 -25.75
C ALA A 196 7.49 -2.69 -24.26
N THR A 197 8.76 -2.41 -23.94
CA THR A 197 9.20 -2.08 -22.58
C THR A 197 9.02 -0.58 -22.28
N VAL A 198 9.10 -0.22 -21.00
CA VAL A 198 8.97 1.17 -20.52
C VAL A 198 10.00 2.13 -21.11
N ASP A 199 11.19 1.64 -21.48
CA ASP A 199 12.22 2.44 -22.14
C ASP A 199 11.77 2.97 -23.50
N GLN A 200 10.81 2.31 -24.13
CA GLN A 200 10.24 2.65 -25.44
C GLN A 200 8.84 3.27 -25.33
N LEU A 201 8.47 3.78 -24.15
CA LEU A 201 7.12 4.30 -23.89
C LEU A 201 6.73 5.42 -24.85
N GLU A 202 7.63 6.37 -25.14
CA GLU A 202 7.35 7.48 -26.06
C GLU A 202 7.12 6.98 -27.49
N ASP A 203 7.90 6.01 -27.96
CA ASP A 203 7.73 5.41 -29.30
C ASP A 203 6.35 4.71 -29.41
N VAL A 204 5.92 4.04 -28.35
CA VAL A 204 4.60 3.39 -28.28
C VAL A 204 3.49 4.45 -28.37
N ILE A 205 3.59 5.53 -27.61
CA ILE A 205 2.61 6.62 -27.64
C ILE A 205 2.50 7.23 -29.04
N GLN A 206 3.64 7.51 -29.69
CA GLN A 206 3.68 8.06 -31.04
C GLN A 206 3.09 7.08 -32.08
N LYS A 207 3.36 5.77 -31.95
CA LYS A 207 2.77 4.75 -32.84
C LYS A 207 1.25 4.66 -32.65
N LEU A 208 0.77 4.71 -31.41
CA LEU A 208 -0.66 4.70 -31.10
C LEU A 208 -1.37 5.95 -31.64
N GLN A 209 -0.73 7.11 -31.53
CA GLN A 209 -1.25 8.39 -32.06
C GLN A 209 -1.47 8.35 -33.57
N LYS A 210 -0.57 7.70 -34.31
CA LYS A 210 -0.66 7.52 -35.78
C LYS A 210 -1.59 6.36 -36.18
N GLY A 211 -1.95 5.51 -35.23
CA GLY A 211 -2.74 4.29 -35.46
C GLY A 211 -4.26 4.51 -35.37
N ARG A 212 -5.03 3.43 -35.58
CA ARG A 212 -6.50 3.43 -35.53
C ARG A 212 -7.11 3.77 -34.16
N HIS A 213 -6.34 3.66 -33.07
CA HIS A 213 -6.83 3.83 -31.70
C HIS A 213 -6.71 5.28 -31.22
N GLY A 214 -5.94 6.13 -31.92
CA GLY A 214 -5.68 7.49 -31.50
C GLY A 214 -4.76 7.59 -30.26
N LEU A 215 -4.50 8.80 -29.81
CA LEU A 215 -3.71 9.04 -28.61
C LEU A 215 -4.46 8.50 -27.36
N PRO A 216 -3.80 7.67 -26.50
CA PRO A 216 -4.38 7.33 -25.23
C PRO A 216 -4.66 8.58 -24.41
N ARG A 217 -5.83 8.67 -23.79
CA ARG A 217 -6.15 9.82 -22.94
C ARG A 217 -5.64 9.66 -21.52
N ARG A 218 -5.33 8.41 -21.12
CA ARG A 218 -4.91 8.12 -19.76
C ARG A 218 -3.81 7.07 -19.76
N LEU A 219 -2.77 7.34 -18.96
CA LEU A 219 -1.71 6.41 -18.63
C LEU A 219 -2.03 5.78 -17.27
N VAL A 220 -2.15 4.46 -17.20
CA VAL A 220 -2.59 3.77 -15.99
C VAL A 220 -1.47 2.86 -15.48
N LEU A 221 -1.03 3.09 -14.25
CA LEU A 221 0.09 2.39 -13.62
C LEU A 221 -0.41 1.20 -12.79
N SER A 222 0.23 0.04 -12.94
CA SER A 222 0.10 -1.07 -11.99
C SER A 222 0.94 -0.82 -10.75
N GLY A 223 0.72 -1.59 -9.67
CA GLY A 223 1.49 -1.45 -8.44
C GLY A 223 3.00 -1.69 -8.64
N ASP A 224 3.37 -2.59 -9.55
CA ASP A 224 4.78 -2.82 -9.91
C ASP A 224 5.37 -1.61 -10.63
N ALA A 225 4.61 -0.96 -11.50
CA ALA A 225 5.02 0.25 -12.18
C ALA A 225 5.23 1.40 -11.19
N LEU A 226 4.34 1.56 -10.22
CA LEU A 226 4.48 2.61 -9.20
C LEU A 226 5.77 2.48 -8.37
N ARG A 227 6.29 1.27 -8.20
CA ARG A 227 7.55 1.00 -7.49
C ARG A 227 8.80 1.12 -8.37
N HIS A 228 8.64 1.38 -9.66
CA HIS A 228 9.77 1.50 -10.58
C HIS A 228 10.52 2.83 -10.40
N GLU A 229 11.84 2.83 -10.53
CA GLU A 229 12.70 4.01 -10.33
C GLU A 229 12.37 5.18 -11.27
N ASP A 230 11.87 4.88 -12.47
CA ASP A 230 11.56 5.87 -13.51
C ASP A 230 10.10 6.37 -13.49
N ASN A 231 9.31 6.04 -12.47
CA ASN A 231 7.90 6.43 -12.40
C ASN A 231 7.69 7.94 -12.52
N ALA A 232 8.61 8.75 -12.00
CA ALA A 232 8.59 10.20 -12.13
C ALA A 232 8.67 10.69 -13.59
N LYS A 233 9.46 10.01 -14.43
CA LYS A 233 9.57 10.33 -15.88
C LYS A 233 8.24 10.12 -16.61
N TRP A 234 7.44 9.17 -16.17
CA TRP A 234 6.14 8.90 -16.81
C TRP A 234 5.11 9.99 -16.54
N VAL A 235 5.26 10.73 -15.43
CA VAL A 235 4.46 11.95 -15.18
C VAL A 235 4.77 13.01 -16.24
N GLU A 236 6.07 13.24 -16.51
CA GLU A 236 6.50 14.20 -17.52
C GLU A 236 6.08 13.78 -18.94
N ILE A 237 6.18 12.48 -19.26
CA ILE A 237 5.74 11.95 -20.55
C ILE A 237 4.21 12.11 -20.68
N ALA A 238 3.45 11.77 -19.65
CA ALA A 238 2.00 11.90 -19.65
C ALA A 238 1.58 13.36 -19.91
N ASP A 239 2.21 14.31 -19.24
CA ASP A 239 1.96 15.74 -19.42
C ASP A 239 2.30 16.21 -20.85
N ARG A 240 3.49 15.86 -21.34
CA ARG A 240 3.95 16.22 -22.70
C ARG A 240 2.95 15.82 -23.79
N TYR A 241 2.28 14.69 -23.61
CA TYR A 241 1.27 14.19 -24.56
C TYR A 241 -0.17 14.52 -24.14
N GLY A 242 -0.40 15.33 -23.12
CA GLY A 242 -1.73 15.72 -22.65
C GLY A 242 -2.55 14.54 -22.10
N MET A 243 -1.89 13.53 -21.53
CA MET A 243 -2.53 12.37 -20.91
C MET A 243 -2.63 12.55 -19.40
N THR A 244 -3.73 12.09 -18.80
CA THR A 244 -3.84 12.04 -17.34
C THR A 244 -3.22 10.77 -16.79
N LEU A 245 -2.54 10.88 -15.63
CA LEU A 245 -1.93 9.75 -14.94
C LEU A 245 -2.90 9.17 -13.90
N ALA A 246 -3.01 7.85 -13.84
CA ALA A 246 -3.85 7.15 -12.88
C ALA A 246 -3.20 5.83 -12.44
N ARG A 247 -3.68 5.24 -11.36
CA ARG A 247 -3.21 3.94 -10.85
C ARG A 247 -4.33 2.93 -10.69
N LEU A 248 -3.97 1.65 -10.81
CA LEU A 248 -4.85 0.55 -10.46
C LEU A 248 -4.96 0.39 -8.93
N PRO A 249 -6.06 -0.17 -8.42
CA PRO A 249 -6.17 -0.58 -7.02
C PRO A 249 -5.13 -1.66 -6.69
N LYS A 250 -4.66 -1.70 -5.44
CA LYS A 250 -3.72 -2.74 -4.98
C LYS A 250 -4.38 -4.12 -5.01
N LEU A 251 -3.59 -5.14 -5.31
CA LEU A 251 -4.07 -6.53 -5.39
C LEU A 251 -4.65 -7.04 -4.05
N GLY A 252 -4.13 -6.56 -2.92
CA GLY A 252 -4.66 -6.83 -1.58
C GLY A 252 -6.10 -6.34 -1.43
N ASP A 253 -6.34 -5.07 -1.77
CA ASP A 253 -7.66 -4.44 -1.69
C ASP A 253 -8.69 -5.15 -2.60
N LEU A 254 -8.22 -5.69 -3.74
CA LEU A 254 -9.05 -6.46 -4.68
C LEU A 254 -9.42 -7.85 -4.12
N ARG A 255 -8.49 -8.53 -3.43
CA ARG A 255 -8.72 -9.86 -2.85
C ARG A 255 -9.65 -9.82 -1.64
N GLU A 256 -9.57 -8.76 -0.86
CA GLU A 256 -10.42 -8.54 0.32
C GLU A 256 -11.79 -7.95 -0.04
N GLY A 257 -12.05 -7.64 -1.32
CA GLY A 257 -13.30 -7.05 -1.78
C GLY A 257 -13.47 -5.58 -1.39
N LEU A 258 -12.41 -4.93 -0.91
CA LEU A 258 -12.39 -3.53 -0.46
C LEU A 258 -12.28 -2.54 -1.63
N ALA A 259 -11.88 -3.00 -2.82
CA ALA A 259 -11.78 -2.16 -4.01
C ALA A 259 -12.40 -2.83 -5.24
N ASP A 260 -13.01 -2.01 -6.09
CA ASP A 260 -13.49 -2.41 -7.42
C ASP A 260 -12.31 -2.33 -8.41
N PRO A 261 -12.01 -3.39 -9.19
CA PRO A 261 -10.98 -3.36 -10.23
C PRO A 261 -11.13 -2.20 -11.23
N MET A 262 -12.35 -1.70 -11.40
CA MET A 262 -12.67 -0.59 -12.29
C MET A 262 -12.43 0.81 -11.69
N GLN A 263 -12.17 0.90 -10.39
CA GLN A 263 -11.84 2.16 -9.72
C GLN A 263 -10.40 2.58 -9.98
N ILE A 264 -10.15 3.18 -11.15
CA ILE A 264 -8.89 3.88 -11.40
C ILE A 264 -8.85 5.13 -10.51
N ARG A 265 -7.78 5.26 -9.73
CA ARG A 265 -7.55 6.41 -8.84
C ARG A 265 -6.48 7.33 -9.43
N PRO A 266 -6.57 8.66 -9.23
CA PRO A 266 -5.46 9.54 -9.54
C PRO A 266 -4.19 9.05 -8.84
N VAL A 267 -3.03 9.20 -9.48
CA VAL A 267 -1.74 8.92 -8.83
C VAL A 267 -1.52 10.00 -7.77
N ALA A 268 -1.29 9.56 -6.54
CA ALA A 268 -0.92 10.45 -5.45
C ALA A 268 0.60 10.63 -5.42
N ILE A 269 1.07 11.69 -4.78
CA ILE A 269 2.51 11.96 -4.69
C ILE A 269 3.25 10.84 -3.94
N GLU A 270 2.57 10.21 -2.99
CA GLU A 270 3.06 9.06 -2.23
C GLU A 270 3.37 7.86 -3.13
N ASP A 271 2.61 7.70 -4.20
CA ASP A 271 2.78 6.61 -5.16
C ASP A 271 4.04 6.78 -6.03
N LEU A 272 4.54 8.01 -6.18
CA LEU A 272 5.70 8.35 -7.02
C LEU A 272 7.06 8.24 -6.30
N LEU A 273 7.07 7.99 -5.02
CA LEU A 273 8.32 7.88 -4.25
C LEU A 273 9.13 6.60 -4.53
N GLY A 274 8.58 5.68 -5.32
CA GLY A 274 9.30 4.53 -5.87
C GLY A 274 9.87 3.54 -4.84
N ARG A 275 9.37 3.56 -3.59
CA ARG A 275 9.93 2.75 -2.52
C ARG A 275 9.23 1.38 -2.42
N PRO A 276 9.99 0.25 -2.44
CA PRO A 276 9.42 -1.05 -2.12
C PRO A 276 8.98 -1.07 -0.65
N GLN A 277 7.78 -1.56 -0.39
CA GLN A 277 7.31 -1.76 0.99
C GLN A 277 8.16 -2.86 1.65
N ALA A 278 8.66 -2.58 2.87
CA ALA A 278 9.36 -3.56 3.68
C ALA A 278 8.46 -4.77 3.99
N ARG A 279 9.05 -5.96 4.08
CA ARG A 279 8.34 -7.15 4.54
C ARG A 279 8.21 -7.07 6.05
N LEU A 280 6.99 -6.94 6.52
CA LEU A 280 6.68 -6.74 7.94
C LEU A 280 6.23 -8.03 8.58
N ASP A 281 6.77 -8.34 9.74
CA ASP A 281 6.31 -9.46 10.59
C ASP A 281 5.19 -8.97 11.51
N ARG A 282 3.97 -8.95 10.98
CA ARG A 282 2.80 -8.49 11.71
C ARG A 282 2.41 -9.40 12.88
N ASP A 283 2.80 -10.65 12.83
CA ASP A 283 2.45 -11.62 13.88
C ASP A 283 3.27 -11.35 15.14
N ARG A 284 4.59 -11.09 15.03
CA ARG A 284 5.42 -10.68 16.17
C ARG A 284 4.94 -9.37 16.80
N VAL A 285 4.57 -8.37 15.98
CA VAL A 285 4.00 -7.10 16.49
C VAL A 285 2.69 -7.36 17.23
N ARG A 286 1.84 -8.25 16.71
CA ARG A 286 0.59 -8.65 17.40
C ARG A 286 0.88 -9.30 18.74
N GLU A 287 1.83 -10.21 18.84
CA GLU A 287 2.23 -10.85 20.10
C GLU A 287 2.74 -9.82 21.12
N MET A 288 3.41 -8.77 20.67
CA MET A 288 3.84 -7.68 21.54
C MET A 288 2.67 -6.86 22.10
N ILE A 289 1.65 -6.56 21.26
CA ILE A 289 0.61 -5.58 21.59
C ILE A 289 -0.67 -6.23 22.13
N ALA A 290 -1.06 -7.40 21.61
CA ALA A 290 -2.32 -8.04 21.99
C ALA A 290 -2.45 -8.25 23.50
N GLY A 291 -3.59 -7.82 24.06
CA GLY A 291 -3.88 -7.93 25.48
C GLY A 291 -3.06 -7.00 26.39
N LYS A 292 -2.24 -6.07 25.85
CA LYS A 292 -1.42 -5.13 26.63
C LYS A 292 -2.12 -3.79 26.84
N ARG A 293 -1.79 -3.12 27.95
CA ARG A 293 -2.16 -1.72 28.18
C ARG A 293 -1.10 -0.85 27.51
N VAL A 294 -1.53 -0.10 26.48
CA VAL A 294 -0.62 0.73 25.68
C VAL A 294 -0.94 2.21 25.92
N LEU A 295 0.08 3.03 26.06
CA LEU A 295 -0.04 4.48 26.14
C LEU A 295 0.71 5.14 24.98
N VAL A 296 0.07 6.10 24.34
CA VAL A 296 0.66 6.93 23.27
C VAL A 296 0.64 8.38 23.71
N THR A 297 1.81 9.03 23.80
CA THR A 297 1.89 10.48 24.00
C THR A 297 2.03 11.19 22.67
N GLY A 298 1.48 12.39 22.56
CA GLY A 298 1.36 13.07 21.25
C GLY A 298 0.38 12.33 20.33
N ALA A 299 -0.65 11.72 20.92
CA ALA A 299 -1.59 10.83 20.27
C ALA A 299 -2.39 11.49 19.13
N GLY A 300 -2.62 12.80 19.20
CA GLY A 300 -3.29 13.58 18.17
C GLY A 300 -2.36 14.05 17.02
N GLY A 301 -1.04 13.93 17.18
CA GLY A 301 -0.07 14.26 16.14
C GLY A 301 -0.11 13.30 14.96
N SER A 302 0.57 13.64 13.84
CA SER A 302 0.58 12.81 12.63
C SER A 302 1.11 11.38 12.86
N ILE A 303 2.21 11.23 13.63
CA ILE A 303 2.76 9.92 13.97
C ILE A 303 1.95 9.27 15.08
N GLY A 304 1.59 10.03 16.13
CA GLY A 304 0.84 9.51 17.27
C GLY A 304 -0.53 8.95 16.87
N SER A 305 -1.28 9.66 16.02
CA SER A 305 -2.58 9.20 15.55
C SER A 305 -2.49 7.93 14.69
N GLU A 306 -1.46 7.81 13.88
CA GLU A 306 -1.24 6.58 13.11
C GLU A 306 -0.78 5.42 13.99
N LEU A 307 0.06 5.67 15.02
CA LEU A 307 0.37 4.68 16.05
C LEU A 307 -0.91 4.17 16.71
N VAL A 308 -1.80 5.08 17.12
CA VAL A 308 -3.10 4.73 17.72
C VAL A 308 -3.91 3.83 16.78
N ARG A 309 -4.02 4.17 15.49
CA ARG A 309 -4.77 3.39 14.49
C ARG A 309 -4.22 1.97 14.34
N GLN A 310 -2.91 1.87 14.16
CA GLN A 310 -2.28 0.57 13.94
C GLN A 310 -2.28 -0.28 15.20
N ILE A 311 -1.96 0.28 16.36
CA ILE A 311 -2.01 -0.43 17.65
C ILE A 311 -3.41 -0.96 17.92
N ALA A 312 -4.47 -0.17 17.68
CA ALA A 312 -5.85 -0.60 17.85
C ALA A 312 -6.18 -1.86 17.03
N SER A 313 -5.62 -1.97 15.82
CA SER A 313 -5.83 -3.13 14.94
C SER A 313 -5.20 -4.44 15.45
N TYR A 314 -4.23 -4.35 16.37
CA TYR A 314 -3.59 -5.52 16.98
C TYR A 314 -4.26 -6.03 18.28
N GLY A 315 -5.37 -5.38 18.72
CA GLY A 315 -6.16 -5.84 19.86
C GLY A 315 -5.50 -5.66 21.24
N PRO A 316 -5.06 -4.43 21.60
CA PRO A 316 -4.58 -4.16 22.95
C PRO A 316 -5.71 -4.34 23.98
N ASN A 317 -5.35 -4.60 25.25
CA ASN A 317 -6.33 -4.66 26.35
C ASN A 317 -6.96 -3.29 26.63
N SER A 318 -6.15 -2.24 26.56
CA SER A 318 -6.63 -0.84 26.64
C SER A 318 -5.64 0.10 25.97
N LEU A 319 -6.12 1.25 25.52
CA LEU A 319 -5.34 2.28 24.84
C LEU A 319 -5.53 3.62 25.55
N THR A 320 -4.45 4.19 26.08
CA THR A 320 -4.44 5.52 26.69
C THR A 320 -3.84 6.52 25.70
N LEU A 321 -4.62 7.52 25.30
CA LEU A 321 -4.26 8.58 24.38
C LEU A 321 -3.92 9.84 25.18
N LEU A 322 -2.69 10.32 25.13
CA LEU A 322 -2.28 11.53 25.83
C LEU A 322 -1.79 12.59 24.84
N ASP A 323 -2.39 13.76 24.86
CA ASP A 323 -1.97 14.90 24.05
C ASP A 323 -2.24 16.24 24.78
N ALA A 324 -1.42 17.26 24.48
CA ALA A 324 -1.67 18.62 24.94
C ALA A 324 -2.66 19.38 24.05
N GLY A 325 -2.89 18.94 22.82
CA GLY A 325 -3.79 19.53 21.86
C GLY A 325 -5.20 18.94 21.96
N GLU A 326 -6.15 19.68 22.51
CA GLU A 326 -7.52 19.23 22.71
C GLU A 326 -8.18 18.77 21.41
N PHE A 327 -8.14 19.59 20.35
CA PHE A 327 -8.79 19.30 19.08
C PHE A 327 -8.25 18.02 18.42
N GLN A 328 -6.94 17.87 18.40
CA GLN A 328 -6.30 16.71 17.79
C GLN A 328 -6.59 15.43 18.57
N LEU A 329 -6.60 15.51 19.91
CA LEU A 329 -6.95 14.40 20.79
C LEU A 329 -8.41 13.98 20.59
N TYR A 330 -9.32 14.93 20.55
CA TYR A 330 -10.74 14.68 20.27
C TYR A 330 -10.95 14.01 18.91
N ALA A 331 -10.27 14.49 17.86
CA ALA A 331 -10.42 13.95 16.52
C ALA A 331 -10.03 12.46 16.45
N ILE A 332 -8.90 12.07 17.04
CA ILE A 332 -8.48 10.66 17.04
C ILE A 332 -9.34 9.79 17.95
N ASP A 333 -9.83 10.32 19.07
CA ASP A 333 -10.74 9.58 19.96
C ASP A 333 -12.06 9.24 19.26
N MET A 334 -12.66 10.21 18.57
CA MET A 334 -13.87 10.01 17.77
C MET A 334 -13.66 8.95 16.66
N GLU A 335 -12.55 9.02 15.94
CA GLU A 335 -12.22 8.04 14.92
C GLU A 335 -12.11 6.63 15.50
N MET A 336 -11.48 6.49 16.67
CA MET A 336 -11.35 5.20 17.34
C MET A 336 -12.70 4.71 17.89
N ALA A 337 -13.58 5.62 18.33
CA ALA A 337 -14.93 5.28 18.76
C ALA A 337 -15.74 4.63 17.64
N GLU A 338 -15.62 5.14 16.44
CA GLU A 338 -16.33 4.63 15.27
C GLU A 338 -15.74 3.29 14.77
N LYS A 339 -14.41 3.18 14.70
CA LYS A 339 -13.76 2.00 14.12
C LYS A 339 -13.62 0.83 15.09
N TYR A 340 -13.41 1.10 16.37
CA TYR A 340 -13.17 0.12 17.43
C TYR A 340 -14.02 0.42 18.66
N PRO A 341 -15.35 0.31 18.59
CA PRO A 341 -16.27 0.70 19.67
C PRO A 341 -16.04 -0.12 20.96
N ASP A 342 -15.63 -1.36 20.85
CA ASP A 342 -15.42 -2.26 21.98
C ASP A 342 -14.02 -2.16 22.61
N LEU A 343 -13.08 -1.40 22.03
CA LEU A 343 -11.74 -1.21 22.58
C LEU A 343 -11.78 -0.22 23.76
N PRO A 344 -11.42 -0.67 24.98
CA PRO A 344 -11.29 0.22 26.13
C PRO A 344 -10.24 1.29 25.84
N ARG A 345 -10.61 2.55 25.91
CA ARG A 345 -9.70 3.68 25.69
C ARG A 345 -10.02 4.85 26.59
N ASP A 346 -8.97 5.59 26.93
CA ASP A 346 -9.04 6.80 27.72
C ASP A 346 -8.26 7.92 27.01
N SER A 347 -8.92 9.06 26.76
CA SER A 347 -8.32 10.25 26.17
C SER A 347 -7.97 11.25 27.25
N ILE A 348 -6.68 11.53 27.38
CA ILE A 348 -6.12 12.33 28.48
C ILE A 348 -5.55 13.63 27.93
N LEU A 349 -6.15 14.74 28.28
CA LEU A 349 -5.57 16.04 28.04
C LEU A 349 -4.44 16.26 29.06
N GLY A 350 -3.20 16.34 28.55
CA GLY A 350 -2.02 16.49 29.40
C GLY A 350 -0.76 16.86 28.61
N ASP A 351 0.09 17.64 29.26
CA ASP A 351 1.39 18.06 28.71
C ASP A 351 2.51 17.20 29.31
N VAL A 352 3.43 16.70 28.48
CA VAL A 352 4.59 15.91 28.93
C VAL A 352 5.56 16.71 29.79
N ARG A 353 5.49 18.03 29.77
CA ARG A 353 6.26 18.94 30.65
C ARG A 353 5.80 18.87 32.10
N ASP A 354 4.54 18.51 32.34
CA ASP A 354 3.97 18.38 33.68
C ASP A 354 4.28 17.00 34.27
N GLN A 355 5.40 16.92 34.99
CA GLN A 355 5.85 15.70 35.65
C GLN A 355 4.78 15.10 36.59
N THR A 356 4.05 15.95 37.33
CA THR A 356 3.02 15.52 38.28
C THR A 356 1.86 14.86 37.53
N ARG A 357 1.40 15.49 36.46
CA ARG A 357 0.31 14.97 35.61
C ARG A 357 0.70 13.65 34.97
N ILE A 358 1.92 13.54 34.41
CA ILE A 358 2.44 12.30 33.86
C ILE A 358 2.48 11.20 34.91
N GLY A 359 3.01 11.47 36.12
CA GLY A 359 3.02 10.53 37.23
C GLY A 359 1.62 10.02 37.59
N GLN A 360 0.61 10.90 37.66
CA GLN A 360 -0.79 10.53 37.94
C GLN A 360 -1.37 9.61 36.84
N VAL A 361 -1.09 9.90 35.56
CA VAL A 361 -1.54 9.09 34.41
C VAL A 361 -0.94 7.69 34.50
N PHE A 362 0.35 7.57 34.72
CA PHE A 362 1.02 6.26 34.82
C PHE A 362 0.56 5.45 36.03
N ALA A 363 0.35 6.09 37.17
CA ALA A 363 -0.17 5.43 38.38
C ALA A 363 -1.59 4.87 38.17
N ARG A 364 -2.43 5.60 37.42
CA ARG A 364 -3.82 5.23 37.15
C ARG A 364 -3.93 4.13 36.09
N TYR A 365 -3.28 4.30 34.94
CA TYR A 365 -3.48 3.45 33.76
C TYR A 365 -2.49 2.29 33.68
N LYS A 366 -1.36 2.38 34.39
CA LYS A 366 -0.32 1.33 34.49
C LYS A 366 0.03 0.74 33.14
N PRO A 367 0.50 1.54 32.16
CA PRO A 367 0.83 1.05 30.85
C PRO A 367 1.94 0.02 30.89
N GLU A 368 1.90 -0.97 30.00
CA GLU A 368 2.96 -1.97 29.81
C GLU A 368 3.89 -1.58 28.67
N ILE A 369 3.36 -0.84 27.68
CA ILE A 369 4.10 -0.32 26.53
C ILE A 369 3.76 1.16 26.37
N VAL A 370 4.79 1.98 26.12
CA VAL A 370 4.64 3.43 25.92
C VAL A 370 5.29 3.83 24.60
N PHE A 371 4.53 4.50 23.73
CA PHE A 371 5.06 5.17 22.55
C PHE A 371 5.07 6.67 22.78
N HIS A 372 6.28 7.25 22.79
CA HIS A 372 6.47 8.67 23.07
C HIS A 372 6.70 9.43 21.76
N ALA A 373 5.61 10.02 21.21
CA ALA A 373 5.61 10.80 19.98
C ALA A 373 5.35 12.30 20.21
N ALA A 374 5.18 12.73 21.47
CA ALA A 374 5.01 14.14 21.81
C ALA A 374 6.32 14.92 21.62
N ALA A 375 6.33 15.90 20.71
CA ALA A 375 7.49 16.76 20.46
C ALA A 375 7.11 17.98 19.60
N TYR A 376 7.86 19.07 19.75
CA TYR A 376 7.87 20.16 18.77
C TYR A 376 8.85 19.83 17.65
N LYS A 377 8.41 19.95 16.38
CA LYS A 377 9.16 19.51 15.19
C LYS A 377 9.51 20.62 14.19
N HIS A 378 8.86 21.78 14.29
CA HIS A 378 9.04 22.88 13.33
C HIS A 378 10.32 23.65 13.65
N VAL A 379 11.37 23.41 12.86
CA VAL A 379 12.69 24.02 13.06
C VAL A 379 12.61 25.53 13.26
N PRO A 380 11.97 26.34 12.37
CA PRO A 380 11.93 27.78 12.56
C PRO A 380 11.23 28.23 13.86
N LEU A 381 10.20 27.51 14.29
CA LEU A 381 9.49 27.86 15.53
C LEU A 381 10.33 27.55 16.76
N VAL A 382 11.05 26.42 16.76
CA VAL A 382 11.92 26.02 17.88
C VAL A 382 13.17 26.91 17.96
N GLU A 383 13.72 27.30 16.80
CA GLU A 383 14.83 28.28 16.77
C GLU A 383 14.46 29.61 17.42
N HIS A 384 13.24 30.11 17.21
CA HIS A 384 12.73 31.31 17.86
C HIS A 384 12.32 31.10 19.33
N ASN A 385 12.13 29.85 19.73
CA ASN A 385 11.66 29.49 21.08
C ASN A 385 12.47 28.31 21.65
N PRO A 386 13.80 28.43 21.82
CA PRO A 386 14.67 27.31 22.18
C PRO A 386 14.30 26.67 23.53
N ASN A 387 13.94 27.50 24.52
CA ASN A 387 13.53 27.00 25.84
C ASN A 387 12.28 26.10 25.76
N GLU A 388 11.31 26.44 24.91
CA GLU A 388 10.10 25.60 24.69
C GLU A 388 10.47 24.25 24.07
N GLY A 389 11.43 24.26 23.12
CA GLY A 389 11.97 23.03 22.52
C GLY A 389 12.61 22.12 23.56
N ILE A 390 13.41 22.67 24.47
CA ILE A 390 14.06 21.92 25.57
C ILE A 390 13.02 21.41 26.57
N LEU A 391 12.09 22.26 27.01
CA LEU A 391 11.05 21.87 27.97
C LEU A 391 10.22 20.70 27.44
N THR A 392 9.85 20.73 26.15
CA THR A 392 8.98 19.70 25.56
C THR A 392 9.75 18.48 25.10
N ASN A 393 10.77 18.66 24.23
CA ASN A 393 11.43 17.53 23.57
C ASN A 393 12.42 16.81 24.49
N THR A 394 13.14 17.55 25.33
CA THR A 394 14.21 17.03 26.19
C THR A 394 13.65 16.65 27.55
N LEU A 395 13.13 17.64 28.30
CA LEU A 395 12.63 17.41 29.66
C LEU A 395 11.30 16.67 29.69
N GLY A 396 10.43 16.89 28.71
CA GLY A 396 9.23 16.08 28.54
C GLY A 396 9.56 14.60 28.31
N THR A 397 10.60 14.30 27.52
CA THR A 397 11.08 12.91 27.35
C THR A 397 11.62 12.34 28.66
N ARG A 398 12.41 13.11 29.45
CA ARG A 398 12.86 12.71 30.78
C ARG A 398 11.66 12.36 31.69
N ASN A 399 10.65 13.22 31.75
CA ASN A 399 9.47 13.00 32.60
C ASN A 399 8.74 11.70 32.24
N VAL A 400 8.55 11.42 30.94
CA VAL A 400 7.92 10.18 30.46
C VAL A 400 8.82 8.97 30.77
N ALA A 401 10.13 9.06 30.56
CA ALA A 401 11.07 7.98 30.81
C ALA A 401 11.14 7.61 32.30
N GLU A 402 11.21 8.60 33.18
CA GLU A 402 11.20 8.37 34.63
C GLU A 402 9.86 7.80 35.13
N ALA A 403 8.74 8.25 34.57
CA ALA A 403 7.43 7.67 34.85
C ALA A 403 7.35 6.20 34.40
N CYS A 404 7.95 5.85 33.25
CA CYS A 404 8.07 4.46 32.79
C CYS A 404 8.84 3.60 33.79
N ARG A 405 9.99 4.08 34.28
CA ARG A 405 10.81 3.39 35.28
C ARG A 405 10.02 3.18 36.58
N ALA A 406 9.42 4.25 37.10
CA ALA A 406 8.66 4.22 38.35
C ALA A 406 7.44 3.29 38.28
N ALA A 407 6.77 3.20 37.12
CA ALA A 407 5.60 2.36 36.91
C ALA A 407 5.94 0.92 36.48
N GLY A 408 7.21 0.59 36.22
CA GLY A 408 7.63 -0.74 35.75
C GLY A 408 7.13 -1.06 34.33
N VAL A 409 7.08 -0.07 33.46
CA VAL A 409 6.75 -0.24 32.03
C VAL A 409 7.74 -1.19 31.38
N ALA A 410 7.26 -2.16 30.60
CA ALA A 410 8.14 -3.12 29.94
C ALA A 410 8.99 -2.48 28.82
N THR A 411 8.36 -1.63 28.01
CA THR A 411 9.04 -0.99 26.86
C THR A 411 8.56 0.44 26.67
N MET A 412 9.51 1.39 26.58
CA MET A 412 9.27 2.75 26.11
C MET A 412 9.95 2.97 24.76
N VAL A 413 9.18 3.42 23.77
CA VAL A 413 9.66 3.73 22.42
C VAL A 413 9.69 5.24 22.22
N LEU A 414 10.88 5.80 22.08
CA LEU A 414 11.08 7.21 21.76
C LEU A 414 11.08 7.41 20.24
N ILE A 415 10.19 8.23 19.73
CA ILE A 415 10.18 8.67 18.34
C ILE A 415 11.20 9.81 18.17
N SER A 416 12.22 9.59 17.32
CA SER A 416 13.26 10.57 17.01
C SER A 416 13.29 10.94 15.52
N THR A 417 14.32 11.62 15.07
CA THR A 417 14.42 12.21 13.73
C THR A 417 15.85 12.16 13.21
N ASP A 418 16.00 12.18 11.87
CA ASP A 418 17.28 12.40 11.16
C ASP A 418 18.00 13.69 11.60
N LYS A 419 17.25 14.71 11.99
CA LYS A 419 17.78 16.01 12.42
C LYS A 419 18.53 15.97 13.77
N ALA A 420 18.43 14.87 14.50
CA ALA A 420 19.22 14.59 15.70
C ALA A 420 20.67 14.17 15.36
N VAL A 421 20.96 13.84 14.09
CA VAL A 421 22.32 13.56 13.59
C VAL A 421 23.00 14.86 13.21
N ASN A 422 24.19 15.12 13.75
CA ASN A 422 24.95 16.37 13.50
C ASN A 422 24.02 17.60 13.53
N PRO A 423 23.32 17.88 14.65
CA PRO A 423 22.22 18.84 14.65
C PRO A 423 22.71 20.26 14.35
N ALA A 424 22.16 20.87 13.31
CA ALA A 424 22.43 22.25 12.90
C ALA A 424 21.40 23.25 13.47
N ASN A 425 20.51 22.79 14.34
CA ASN A 425 19.41 23.57 14.90
C ASN A 425 19.00 23.06 16.28
N VAL A 426 18.36 23.93 17.06
CA VAL A 426 17.92 23.61 18.44
C VAL A 426 16.91 22.45 18.47
N MET A 427 16.04 22.36 17.50
CA MET A 427 15.07 21.25 17.44
C MET A 427 15.80 19.90 17.32
N GLY A 428 16.76 19.77 16.42
CA GLY A 428 17.58 18.57 16.28
C GLY A 428 18.40 18.28 17.55
N ALA A 429 19.04 19.31 18.12
CA ALA A 429 19.80 19.20 19.36
C ALA A 429 18.91 18.75 20.53
N SER A 430 17.68 19.28 20.67
CA SER A 430 16.76 18.89 21.73
C SER A 430 16.34 17.41 21.60
N LYS A 431 16.18 16.90 20.38
CA LYS A 431 15.91 15.48 20.12
C LYS A 431 17.14 14.62 20.40
N ARG A 432 18.33 15.08 20.04
CA ARG A 432 19.59 14.37 20.37
C ARG A 432 19.79 14.24 21.88
N LEU A 433 19.49 15.29 22.66
CA LEU A 433 19.49 15.22 24.12
C LEU A 433 18.51 14.18 24.66
N ALA A 434 17.28 14.13 24.10
CA ALA A 434 16.29 13.12 24.46
C ALA A 434 16.78 11.69 24.17
N GLU A 435 17.45 11.47 23.02
CA GLU A 435 18.12 10.21 22.70
C GLU A 435 19.21 9.86 23.71
N CYS A 436 20.11 10.82 24.03
CA CYS A 436 21.17 10.62 25.00
C CYS A 436 20.61 10.18 26.36
N TYR A 437 19.49 10.78 26.80
CA TYR A 437 18.83 10.39 28.05
C TYR A 437 18.36 8.95 28.03
N CYS A 438 17.61 8.56 27.00
CA CYS A 438 17.10 7.19 26.85
C CYS A 438 18.25 6.17 26.68
N GLN A 439 19.32 6.52 25.94
CA GLN A 439 20.50 5.69 25.79
C GLN A 439 21.23 5.47 27.12
N ALA A 440 21.42 6.53 27.90
CA ALA A 440 22.05 6.43 29.20
C ALA A 440 21.24 5.55 30.15
N LEU A 441 19.91 5.68 30.15
CA LEU A 441 19.03 4.78 30.90
C LEU A 441 19.16 3.33 30.46
N GLU A 442 19.22 3.05 29.16
CA GLU A 442 19.33 1.67 28.63
C GLU A 442 20.67 1.03 29.02
N THR A 443 21.73 1.80 29.21
CA THR A 443 23.06 1.29 29.63
C THR A 443 23.22 1.10 31.12
N LEU A 444 22.26 1.57 31.93
CA LEU A 444 22.30 1.34 33.38
C LEU A 444 22.16 -0.15 33.74
N PRO A 445 22.79 -0.60 34.85
CA PRO A 445 22.51 -1.92 35.40
C PRO A 445 21.02 -2.09 35.68
N LEU A 446 20.51 -3.32 35.55
CA LEU A 446 19.09 -3.65 35.72
C LEU A 446 18.52 -3.17 37.07
N GLU A 447 19.32 -3.23 38.13
CA GLU A 447 18.96 -2.76 39.48
C GLU A 447 18.65 -1.25 39.51
N GLN A 448 19.32 -0.44 38.67
CA GLN A 448 19.13 1.00 38.59
C GLN A 448 18.12 1.40 37.50
N ARG A 449 18.13 0.70 36.37
CA ARG A 449 17.22 0.94 35.24
C ARG A 449 15.80 0.47 35.54
N GLY A 450 15.65 -0.58 36.33
CA GLY A 450 14.40 -1.33 36.45
C GLY A 450 14.15 -2.25 35.25
N SER A 451 12.93 -2.73 35.09
CA SER A 451 12.56 -3.66 34.01
C SER A 451 12.34 -2.95 32.64
N THR A 452 12.35 -1.62 32.61
CA THR A 452 12.01 -0.86 31.41
C THR A 452 13.11 -0.95 30.35
N ARG A 453 12.74 -1.31 29.09
CA ARG A 453 13.60 -1.18 27.91
C ARG A 453 13.32 0.15 27.22
N PHE A 454 14.38 0.84 26.87
CA PHE A 454 14.32 2.13 26.16
C PHE A 454 14.74 1.94 24.71
N VAL A 455 13.77 2.05 23.82
CA VAL A 455 13.95 1.88 22.38
C VAL A 455 13.85 3.25 21.72
N THR A 456 14.87 3.65 20.96
CA THR A 456 14.85 4.89 20.18
C THR A 456 14.80 4.58 18.70
N VAL A 457 13.93 5.27 17.95
CA VAL A 457 13.76 5.08 16.50
C VAL A 457 13.89 6.42 15.78
N ARG A 458 14.91 6.54 14.93
CA ARG A 458 15.15 7.70 14.04
C ARG A 458 14.54 7.45 12.67
N PHE A 459 13.92 8.47 12.09
CA PHE A 459 13.54 8.49 10.69
C PHE A 459 13.49 9.92 10.15
N GLY A 460 13.47 10.04 8.81
CA GLY A 460 13.42 11.32 8.11
C GLY A 460 12.02 11.91 8.01
N ASN A 461 11.76 12.65 6.92
CA ASN A 461 10.47 13.28 6.76
C ASN A 461 9.39 12.26 6.40
N VAL A 462 8.18 12.48 6.93
CA VAL A 462 6.99 11.72 6.55
C VAL A 462 6.05 12.57 5.70
N LEU A 463 5.54 11.97 4.63
CA LEU A 463 4.65 12.64 3.68
C LEU A 463 3.30 12.97 4.30
N GLY A 464 2.76 14.11 3.91
CA GLY A 464 1.42 14.52 4.33
C GLY A 464 1.31 14.89 5.82
N SER A 465 2.42 14.90 6.60
CA SER A 465 2.38 15.31 8.00
C SER A 465 2.06 16.80 8.13
N THR A 466 1.32 17.16 9.18
CA THR A 466 0.89 18.54 9.44
C THR A 466 2.06 19.51 9.40
N GLY A 467 1.93 20.59 8.60
CA GLY A 467 2.94 21.63 8.44
C GLY A 467 4.18 21.20 7.61
N SER A 468 4.16 20.04 6.94
CA SER A 468 5.22 19.63 6.02
C SER A 468 5.07 20.26 4.63
N VAL A 469 6.07 20.01 3.76
CA VAL A 469 6.17 20.61 2.42
C VAL A 469 5.00 20.23 1.50
N VAL A 470 4.50 19.00 1.54
CA VAL A 470 3.40 18.54 0.66
C VAL A 470 2.09 19.27 0.95
N PRO A 471 1.58 19.38 2.20
CA PRO A 471 0.44 20.23 2.52
C PRO A 471 0.65 21.72 2.19
N LEU A 472 1.88 22.23 2.33
CA LEU A 472 2.20 23.60 1.93
C LEU A 472 2.01 23.78 0.43
N PHE A 473 2.63 22.93 -0.40
CA PHE A 473 2.52 22.97 -1.86
C PHE A 473 1.08 22.81 -2.33
N LYS A 474 0.32 21.88 -1.73
CA LYS A 474 -1.10 21.72 -2.04
C LYS A 474 -1.89 23.01 -1.83
N ARG A 475 -1.72 23.65 -0.68
CA ARG A 475 -2.38 24.93 -0.36
C ARG A 475 -1.94 26.06 -1.31
N GLN A 476 -0.64 26.10 -1.69
CA GLN A 476 -0.13 27.07 -2.64
C GLN A 476 -0.70 26.84 -4.05
N LEU A 477 -0.83 25.58 -4.49
CA LEU A 477 -1.49 25.23 -5.75
C LEU A 477 -2.97 25.62 -5.75
N GLU A 478 -3.70 25.35 -4.68
CA GLU A 478 -5.09 25.76 -4.52
C GLU A 478 -5.27 27.28 -4.57
N ALA A 479 -4.24 28.04 -4.14
CA ALA A 479 -4.20 29.50 -4.23
C ALA A 479 -3.71 30.05 -5.59
N GLY A 480 -3.35 29.18 -6.54
CA GLY A 480 -2.81 29.59 -7.85
C GLY A 480 -1.29 29.82 -7.89
N GLY A 481 -0.56 29.43 -6.87
CA GLY A 481 0.90 29.55 -6.76
C GLY A 481 1.38 30.91 -6.19
N PRO A 482 2.68 31.21 -6.23
CA PRO A 482 3.79 30.32 -6.62
C PRO A 482 4.06 29.22 -5.57
N LEU A 483 4.70 28.12 -5.98
CA LEU A 483 5.27 27.16 -5.03
C LEU A 483 6.62 27.66 -4.53
N THR A 484 6.82 27.62 -3.21
CA THR A 484 8.04 28.14 -2.60
C THR A 484 8.99 27.03 -2.18
N VAL A 485 10.21 27.05 -2.70
CA VAL A 485 11.31 26.11 -2.36
C VAL A 485 12.45 26.91 -1.77
N THR A 486 13.05 26.41 -0.67
CA THR A 486 14.10 27.17 0.02
C THR A 486 15.45 27.17 -0.71
N HIS A 487 15.74 26.10 -1.49
CA HIS A 487 16.95 26.02 -2.32
C HIS A 487 16.77 24.96 -3.41
N GLU A 488 17.30 25.19 -4.64
CA GLU A 488 17.16 24.25 -5.75
C GLU A 488 17.80 22.89 -5.50
N GLY A 489 18.91 22.86 -4.77
CA GLY A 489 19.63 21.62 -4.44
C GLY A 489 19.16 20.92 -3.16
N ILE A 490 18.13 21.43 -2.48
CA ILE A 490 17.70 20.85 -1.21
C ILE A 490 17.07 19.48 -1.43
N THR A 491 17.54 18.49 -0.67
CA THR A 491 16.99 17.13 -0.69
C THR A 491 16.46 16.72 0.67
N ARG A 492 15.47 15.85 0.69
CA ARG A 492 14.92 15.24 1.90
C ARG A 492 14.59 13.79 1.64
N TYR A 493 14.72 12.98 2.67
CA TYR A 493 14.20 11.62 2.68
C TYR A 493 12.70 11.66 2.95
N PHE A 494 11.94 10.79 2.27
CA PHE A 494 10.51 10.68 2.48
C PHE A 494 10.06 9.23 2.67
N MET A 495 9.09 9.08 3.55
CA MET A 495 8.39 7.83 3.82
C MET A 495 6.91 8.14 4.05
N THR A 496 6.00 7.20 3.82
CA THR A 496 4.61 7.40 4.21
C THR A 496 4.46 7.30 5.74
N ILE A 497 3.47 7.98 6.31
CA ILE A 497 3.22 7.93 7.76
C ILE A 497 2.92 6.49 8.19
N ALA A 498 2.11 5.77 7.41
CA ALA A 498 1.74 4.37 7.70
C ALA A 498 2.97 3.46 7.74
N GLU A 499 3.86 3.55 6.74
CA GLU A 499 5.09 2.76 6.68
C GLU A 499 6.05 3.10 7.84
N ALA A 500 6.23 4.38 8.15
CA ALA A 500 7.07 4.79 9.27
C ALA A 500 6.59 4.19 10.59
N VAL A 501 5.28 4.20 10.83
CA VAL A 501 4.69 3.64 12.05
C VAL A 501 4.79 2.10 12.07
N GLU A 502 4.56 1.43 10.94
CA GLU A 502 4.76 -0.01 10.85
C GLU A 502 6.19 -0.41 11.22
N LEU A 503 7.21 0.30 10.69
CA LEU A 503 8.61 0.07 11.01
C LEU A 503 8.97 0.47 12.46
N VAL A 504 8.33 1.48 13.04
CA VAL A 504 8.46 1.81 14.47
C VAL A 504 7.95 0.66 15.34
N LEU A 505 6.82 0.06 15.00
CA LEU A 505 6.27 -1.09 15.73
C LEU A 505 7.18 -2.33 15.62
N GLN A 506 7.78 -2.58 14.45
CA GLN A 506 8.80 -3.62 14.26
C GLN A 506 10.05 -3.34 15.10
N SER A 507 10.53 -2.10 15.11
CA SER A 507 11.69 -1.69 15.93
C SER A 507 11.40 -1.85 17.42
N ALA A 508 10.18 -1.57 17.86
CA ALA A 508 9.74 -1.78 19.25
C ALA A 508 9.79 -3.26 19.63
N GLU A 509 9.35 -4.13 18.73
CA GLU A 509 9.41 -5.59 18.93
C GLU A 509 10.86 -6.08 19.02
N LEU A 510 11.71 -5.71 18.06
CA LEU A 510 13.13 -6.06 18.07
C LEU A 510 13.85 -5.58 19.34
N GLY A 511 13.55 -4.36 19.80
CA GLY A 511 14.16 -3.74 20.98
C GLY A 511 13.87 -4.50 22.28
N ARG A 512 12.73 -5.21 22.40
CA ARG A 512 12.40 -6.05 23.57
C ARG A 512 13.40 -7.18 23.78
N HIS A 513 14.04 -7.66 22.73
CA HIS A 513 14.98 -8.79 22.76
C HIS A 513 16.43 -8.39 23.02
N GLY A 514 16.69 -7.14 23.46
CA GLY A 514 18.03 -6.68 23.84
C GLY A 514 18.92 -6.25 22.66
N VAL A 515 18.37 -6.13 21.45
CA VAL A 515 19.14 -5.68 20.28
C VAL A 515 19.72 -4.27 20.45
N THR A 516 19.13 -3.45 21.32
CA THR A 516 19.56 -2.10 21.67
C THR A 516 20.56 -2.03 22.84
N GLU A 517 21.01 -3.17 23.34
CA GLU A 517 22.02 -3.20 24.41
C GLU A 517 23.28 -2.41 24.03
N GLY A 518 23.82 -1.68 25.00
CA GLY A 518 24.94 -0.73 24.77
C GLY A 518 24.49 0.62 24.20
N GLY A 519 23.19 0.96 24.29
CA GLY A 519 22.66 2.25 23.88
C GLY A 519 22.52 2.42 22.36
N LYS A 520 22.43 1.33 21.60
CA LYS A 520 22.15 1.38 20.17
C LYS A 520 20.75 1.90 19.92
N ILE A 521 20.55 2.53 18.77
CA ILE A 521 19.25 3.06 18.34
C ILE A 521 18.88 2.50 16.97
N PHE A 522 17.58 2.39 16.70
CA PHE A 522 17.09 2.03 15.39
C PHE A 522 17.03 3.24 14.47
N VAL A 523 17.36 3.03 13.20
CA VAL A 523 17.24 4.01 12.13
C VAL A 523 16.45 3.37 11.00
N LEU A 524 15.35 3.99 10.60
CA LEU A 524 14.60 3.49 9.47
C LEU A 524 15.34 3.77 8.17
N ASP A 525 15.43 2.76 7.32
CA ASP A 525 15.95 2.94 5.97
C ASP A 525 15.01 3.85 5.18
N MET A 526 15.44 5.04 4.87
CA MET A 526 14.64 6.06 4.19
C MET A 526 14.71 5.97 2.66
N GLY A 527 15.48 5.02 2.12
CA GLY A 527 15.70 4.90 0.68
C GLY A 527 16.51 6.07 0.10
N ARG A 528 16.15 6.52 -1.11
CA ARG A 528 16.86 7.61 -1.81
C ARG A 528 16.30 8.98 -1.42
N PRO A 529 17.16 10.00 -1.26
CA PRO A 529 16.70 11.37 -1.03
C PRO A 529 16.04 11.96 -2.28
N VAL A 530 15.01 12.76 -2.09
CA VAL A 530 14.23 13.42 -3.14
C VAL A 530 14.51 14.92 -3.13
N LYS A 531 14.78 15.50 -4.30
CA LYS A 531 14.90 16.97 -4.45
C LYS A 531 13.53 17.62 -4.27
N ILE A 532 13.47 18.64 -3.43
CA ILE A 532 12.19 19.33 -3.16
C ILE A 532 11.66 20.07 -4.39
N VAL A 533 12.53 20.56 -5.26
CA VAL A 533 12.13 21.17 -6.53
C VAL A 533 11.46 20.16 -7.47
N ASP A 534 11.96 18.92 -7.54
CA ASP A 534 11.37 17.86 -8.36
C ASP A 534 9.99 17.44 -7.79
N LEU A 535 9.86 17.37 -6.47
CA LEU A 535 8.59 17.16 -5.79
C LEU A 535 7.58 18.25 -6.13
N ALA A 536 8.02 19.53 -6.13
CA ALA A 536 7.17 20.66 -6.52
C ALA A 536 6.68 20.53 -7.96
N ARG A 537 7.58 20.22 -8.90
CA ARG A 537 7.24 20.00 -10.33
C ARG A 537 6.23 18.87 -10.50
N GLN A 538 6.47 17.73 -9.85
CA GLN A 538 5.55 16.60 -9.89
C GLN A 538 4.16 16.95 -9.36
N MET A 539 4.06 17.71 -8.29
CA MET A 539 2.77 18.12 -7.72
C MET A 539 2.02 19.07 -8.67
N ILE A 540 2.72 19.99 -9.36
CA ILE A 540 2.10 20.86 -10.38
C ILE A 540 1.55 20.00 -11.53
N LEU A 541 2.34 19.07 -12.07
CA LEU A 541 1.94 18.17 -13.16
C LEU A 541 0.77 17.26 -12.77
N LEU A 542 0.78 16.69 -11.57
CA LEU A 542 -0.33 15.88 -11.05
C LEU A 542 -1.63 16.68 -10.88
N SER A 543 -1.53 18.00 -10.72
CA SER A 543 -2.68 18.91 -10.68
C SER A 543 -3.17 19.32 -12.08
N GLY A 544 -2.53 18.81 -13.16
CA GLY A 544 -2.86 19.14 -14.54
C GLY A 544 -2.38 20.52 -14.99
N LEU A 545 -1.41 21.10 -14.28
CA LEU A 545 -0.81 22.41 -14.55
C LEU A 545 0.64 22.25 -15.04
N GLN A 546 1.16 23.22 -15.78
CA GLN A 546 2.53 23.20 -16.30
C GLN A 546 3.47 24.02 -15.40
N PRO A 547 4.59 23.41 -14.90
CA PRO A 547 5.60 24.15 -14.16
C PRO A 547 6.18 25.32 -14.95
N ASP A 548 6.43 26.42 -14.29
CA ASP A 548 7.02 27.65 -14.81
C ASP A 548 6.18 28.37 -15.90
N LYS A 549 5.04 27.79 -16.29
CA LYS A 549 4.09 28.40 -17.24
C LYS A 549 2.78 28.78 -16.56
N ASP A 550 2.13 27.82 -15.90
CA ASP A 550 0.86 28.04 -15.19
C ASP A 550 1.11 28.36 -13.71
N VAL A 551 2.15 27.74 -13.12
CA VAL A 551 2.55 27.94 -11.72
C VAL A 551 4.07 28.05 -11.62
N GLU A 552 4.54 29.18 -11.10
CA GLU A 552 5.96 29.45 -10.87
C GLU A 552 6.49 28.68 -9.65
N ILE A 553 7.75 28.21 -9.70
CA ILE A 553 8.50 27.69 -8.54
C ILE A 553 9.50 28.77 -8.11
N LYS A 554 9.25 29.37 -6.94
CA LYS A 554 10.07 30.46 -6.41
C LYS A 554 11.06 29.98 -5.37
N VAL A 555 12.35 30.31 -5.54
CA VAL A 555 13.40 30.05 -4.54
C VAL A 555 13.42 31.18 -3.52
N THR A 556 13.31 30.83 -2.21
CA THR A 556 13.19 31.82 -1.13
C THR A 556 14.45 31.99 -0.28
N GLY A 557 15.47 31.15 -0.45
CA GLY A 557 16.64 31.07 0.42
C GLY A 557 16.46 30.08 1.58
N LEU A 558 17.56 29.48 2.05
CA LEU A 558 17.57 28.59 3.20
C LEU A 558 17.16 29.35 4.48
N ARG A 559 16.39 28.68 5.33
CA ARG A 559 15.98 29.20 6.63
C ARG A 559 17.10 29.01 7.66
N PRO A 560 17.15 29.81 8.73
CA PRO A 560 18.09 29.57 9.83
C PRO A 560 17.95 28.13 10.37
N GLY A 561 19.09 27.44 10.53
CA GLY A 561 19.13 26.05 11.00
C GLY A 561 18.69 24.99 9.98
N GLU A 562 18.38 25.37 8.73
CA GLU A 562 17.98 24.41 7.69
C GLU A 562 19.20 23.86 6.95
N LYS A 563 19.38 22.53 6.95
CA LYS A 563 20.42 21.83 6.19
C LYS A 563 20.03 21.67 4.71
N LEU A 564 21.01 21.71 3.83
CA LEU A 564 20.81 21.37 2.41
C LEU A 564 20.50 19.89 2.24
N TYR A 565 21.21 19.03 2.97
CA TYR A 565 21.07 17.57 3.00
C TYR A 565 20.91 17.11 4.45
N GLU A 566 20.01 16.16 4.69
CA GLU A 566 19.86 15.50 5.99
C GLU A 566 20.65 14.20 6.03
N GLU A 567 21.19 13.86 7.20
CA GLU A 567 22.01 12.67 7.43
C GLU A 567 21.24 11.69 8.31
N LEU A 568 21.27 10.41 7.96
CA LEU A 568 20.65 9.35 8.77
C LEU A 568 21.60 8.79 9.83
N PHE A 569 22.90 8.83 9.54
CA PHE A 569 23.98 8.32 10.38
C PHE A 569 25.08 9.37 10.50
N HIS A 570 25.79 9.33 11.61
CA HIS A 570 27.05 10.07 11.74
C HIS A 570 28.16 9.29 11.01
N ASP A 571 29.17 9.97 10.47
CA ASP A 571 30.29 9.34 9.73
C ASP A 571 31.00 8.26 10.54
N SER A 572 31.05 8.39 11.87
CA SER A 572 31.63 7.39 12.78
C SER A 572 30.66 6.28 13.21
N GLU A 573 29.41 6.28 12.73
CA GLU A 573 28.35 5.34 13.09
C GLU A 573 27.91 4.51 11.88
N PRO A 574 28.69 3.51 11.43
CA PRO A 574 28.29 2.69 10.28
C PRO A 574 26.97 1.99 10.58
N PRO A 575 26.02 1.99 9.60
CA PRO A 575 24.75 1.29 9.74
C PRO A 575 24.96 -0.22 9.85
N VAL A 576 24.28 -0.85 10.80
CA VAL A 576 24.26 -2.30 10.98
C VAL A 576 22.88 -2.83 10.60
N PRO A 577 22.75 -3.77 9.64
CA PRO A 577 21.48 -4.38 9.29
C PRO A 577 20.86 -5.12 10.49
N THR A 578 19.54 -5.18 10.54
CA THR A 578 18.77 -6.01 11.48
C THR A 578 18.12 -7.19 10.75
N GLU A 579 17.42 -8.03 11.49
CA GLU A 579 16.60 -9.12 10.93
C GLU A 579 15.39 -8.60 10.13
N THR A 580 15.00 -7.36 10.33
CA THR A 580 13.82 -6.74 9.69
C THR A 580 14.26 -5.83 8.55
N ASP A 581 13.76 -6.11 7.34
CA ASP A 581 13.97 -5.25 6.19
C ASP A 581 13.48 -3.82 6.49
N GLY A 582 14.29 -2.82 6.12
CA GLY A 582 13.94 -1.41 6.32
C GLY A 582 14.26 -0.86 7.72
N VAL A 583 14.86 -1.66 8.63
CA VAL A 583 15.32 -1.23 9.95
C VAL A 583 16.80 -1.49 10.10
N LEU A 584 17.56 -0.45 10.42
CA LEU A 584 19.00 -0.48 10.66
C LEU A 584 19.31 -0.10 12.12
N LEU A 585 20.51 -0.42 12.59
CA LEU A 585 21.01 0.01 13.88
C LEU A 585 22.14 1.03 13.70
N ALA A 586 22.16 2.03 14.57
CA ALA A 586 23.27 2.93 14.81
C ALA A 586 23.77 2.81 16.26
N ALA A 587 25.06 3.06 16.47
CA ALA A 587 25.68 3.06 17.78
C ALA A 587 26.26 4.44 18.12
N PRO A 588 25.40 5.45 18.31
CA PRO A 588 25.87 6.80 18.61
C PRO A 588 26.54 6.85 19.99
N ARG A 589 27.38 7.87 20.17
CA ARG A 589 28.07 8.12 21.45
C ARG A 589 27.09 8.12 22.62
N VAL A 590 27.37 7.28 23.61
CA VAL A 590 26.64 7.23 24.88
C VAL A 590 27.31 8.18 25.88
N VAL A 591 26.50 8.91 26.62
CA VAL A 591 26.95 9.81 27.68
C VAL A 591 26.63 9.18 29.03
N ASP A 592 27.53 9.36 30.02
CA ASP A 592 27.31 8.85 31.36
C ASP A 592 26.03 9.42 32.00
N TYR A 593 25.26 8.56 32.67
CA TYR A 593 23.96 8.95 33.24
C TYR A 593 24.09 10.04 34.33
N SER A 594 25.14 10.01 35.13
CA SER A 594 25.34 11.03 36.18
C SER A 594 25.58 12.41 35.61
N LEU A 595 26.36 12.49 34.53
CA LEU A 595 26.60 13.75 33.81
C LEU A 595 25.30 14.24 33.14
N ILE A 596 24.56 13.33 32.45
CA ILE A 596 23.29 13.70 31.82
C ILE A 596 22.32 14.24 32.86
N LYS A 597 22.17 13.58 34.00
CA LYS A 597 21.26 14.02 35.06
C LYS A 597 21.61 15.43 35.53
N GLN A 598 22.90 15.68 35.84
CA GLN A 598 23.36 17.00 36.28
C GLN A 598 23.06 18.10 35.25
N VAL A 599 23.34 17.85 33.96
CA VAL A 599 23.08 18.83 32.90
C VAL A 599 21.58 19.02 32.66
N PHE A 600 20.78 17.97 32.76
CA PHE A 600 19.31 18.05 32.59
C PHE A 600 18.64 18.85 33.72
N ASP A 601 19.12 18.71 34.96
CA ASP A 601 18.65 19.53 36.08
C ASP A 601 19.00 21.03 35.84
N ALA A 602 20.22 21.32 35.36
CA ALA A 602 20.61 22.68 34.98
C ALA A 602 19.82 23.22 33.75
N LEU A 603 19.50 22.36 32.79
CA LEU A 603 18.65 22.71 31.63
C LEU A 603 17.21 23.03 32.07
N GLU A 604 16.66 22.32 33.04
CA GLU A 604 15.34 22.61 33.60
C GLU A 604 15.32 24.01 34.25
N ASP A 605 16.32 24.32 35.07
CA ASP A 605 16.44 25.63 35.70
C ASP A 605 16.60 26.76 34.66
N SER A 606 17.49 26.59 33.67
CA SER A 606 17.74 27.63 32.67
C SER A 606 16.54 27.83 31.74
N ALA A 607 15.92 26.74 31.25
CA ALA A 607 14.79 26.81 30.32
C ALA A 607 13.52 27.37 31.02
N THR A 608 13.29 27.01 32.30
CA THR A 608 12.16 27.52 33.09
C THR A 608 12.31 29.01 33.36
N ASN A 609 13.53 29.45 33.68
CA ASN A 609 13.85 30.86 33.90
C ASN A 609 14.04 31.67 32.59
N ARG A 610 13.86 31.04 31.43
CA ARG A 610 13.99 31.68 30.11
C ARG A 610 15.41 32.21 29.81
N ASP A 611 16.43 31.65 30.45
CA ASP A 611 17.83 31.97 30.15
C ASP A 611 18.31 31.21 28.92
N THR A 612 18.01 31.77 27.75
CA THR A 612 18.31 31.16 26.45
C THR A 612 19.81 30.97 26.25
N THR A 613 20.65 31.92 26.70
CA THR A 613 22.11 31.84 26.55
C THR A 613 22.66 30.64 27.31
N LYS A 614 22.29 30.51 28.56
CA LYS A 614 22.67 29.36 29.38
C LYS A 614 22.14 28.03 28.86
N THR A 615 20.91 28.03 28.37
CA THR A 615 20.30 26.84 27.75
C THR A 615 21.12 26.37 26.54
N LEU A 616 21.55 27.27 25.64
CA LEU A 616 22.36 26.93 24.47
C LEU A 616 23.76 26.41 24.83
N GLU A 617 24.40 27.01 25.86
CA GLU A 617 25.68 26.53 26.39
C GLU A 617 25.57 25.09 26.92
N LEU A 618 24.52 24.78 27.69
CA LEU A 618 24.29 23.46 28.26
C LEU A 618 23.97 22.40 27.15
N ILE A 619 23.26 22.78 26.10
CA ILE A 619 23.05 21.92 24.92
C ILE A 619 24.40 21.53 24.31
N SER A 620 25.29 22.52 24.04
CA SER A 620 26.61 22.29 23.42
C SER A 620 27.52 21.43 24.28
N GLN A 621 27.35 21.45 25.62
CA GLN A 621 28.12 20.59 26.53
C GLN A 621 27.83 19.09 26.34
N LEU A 622 26.57 18.71 26.13
CA LEU A 622 26.18 17.31 25.91
C LEU A 622 26.19 16.90 24.42
N VAL A 623 25.97 17.86 23.53
CA VAL A 623 25.90 17.66 22.07
C VAL A 623 26.97 18.55 21.43
N PRO A 624 28.25 18.17 21.47
CA PRO A 624 29.35 18.98 20.93
C PRO A 624 29.29 19.16 19.42
N GLU A 625 28.52 18.31 18.71
CA GLU A 625 28.25 18.42 17.28
C GLU A 625 27.31 19.60 16.95
N PHE A 626 26.56 20.09 17.95
CA PHE A 626 25.68 21.24 17.80
C PHE A 626 26.47 22.54 17.81
N GLN A 627 26.40 23.28 16.72
CA GLN A 627 26.92 24.64 16.63
C GLN A 627 25.73 25.58 16.76
N PRO A 628 25.64 26.32 17.89
CA PRO A 628 24.56 27.29 18.05
C PRO A 628 24.64 28.32 16.92
N PRO A 629 23.49 28.70 16.32
CA PRO A 629 23.48 29.76 15.34
C PRO A 629 24.08 31.02 15.95
N GLU A 630 24.90 31.75 15.18
CA GLU A 630 25.36 33.07 15.62
C GLU A 630 24.12 33.92 15.91
N ILE A 631 23.81 34.11 17.17
CA ILE A 631 22.69 34.94 17.60
C ILE A 631 23.08 36.37 17.33
N GLY A 632 22.86 36.83 16.10
CA GLY A 632 22.72 38.25 15.84
C GLY A 632 21.46 38.69 16.59
N VAL A 633 21.65 39.26 17.79
CA VAL A 633 20.61 39.89 18.60
C VAL A 633 20.09 41.12 17.83
N LYS A 634 19.38 40.90 16.74
CA LYS A 634 18.42 41.86 16.21
C LYS A 634 17.07 41.50 16.81
N SER A 635 16.75 42.25 17.88
CA SER A 635 15.47 42.15 18.56
C SER A 635 14.35 42.27 17.52
N ILE A 636 13.49 41.27 17.45
CA ILE A 636 12.27 41.24 16.61
C ILE A 636 11.27 42.34 17.05
N PHE A 637 11.59 43.12 18.08
CA PHE A 637 10.82 44.27 18.57
C PHE A 637 11.26 45.65 18.02
N ALA A 638 12.21 45.69 17.05
CA ALA A 638 12.74 46.95 16.51
C ALA A 638 12.01 47.45 15.24
N ASP A 639 11.20 46.67 14.57
CA ASP A 639 10.58 47.06 13.28
C ASP A 639 9.14 47.58 13.38
N ASN A 640 8.63 47.90 14.57
CA ASN A 640 7.31 48.53 14.72
C ASN A 640 7.36 49.99 15.24
N LYS A 641 8.49 50.69 15.07
CA LYS A 641 8.57 52.14 15.26
C LYS A 641 9.10 52.83 14.01
N GLY A 642 8.30 52.89 12.98
CA GLY A 642 8.73 53.55 11.74
C GLY A 642 7.65 53.76 10.68
N SER A 643 6.39 54.00 11.08
CA SER A 643 5.37 54.47 10.14
C SER A 643 4.29 55.36 10.75
N GLU A 644 4.73 56.28 11.65
CA GLU A 644 3.90 57.43 12.02
C GLU A 644 4.82 58.63 12.04
N THR A 645 4.95 59.34 10.94
CA THR A 645 5.17 60.79 10.80
C THR A 645 5.65 61.08 9.39
N GLU A 646 4.75 61.31 8.47
CA GLU A 646 4.89 62.21 7.31
C GLU A 646 3.53 62.43 6.65
N THR A 647 2.67 63.20 7.36
CA THR A 647 1.63 63.98 6.69
C THR A 647 1.38 65.20 7.54
N ALA A 648 2.15 66.28 7.28
CA ALA A 648 1.71 67.67 7.58
C ALA A 648 2.85 68.62 7.13
N SER A 649 2.81 69.07 5.89
CA SER A 649 2.95 70.48 5.45
C SER A 649 2.84 70.57 3.94
#